data_7d9c65ffe4d75edd4d4ee666f770049e
#
_entry.id   7d9c65ffe4d75edd4d4ee666f770049e
#
_cell.length_a   1.000
_cell.length_b   1.000
_cell.length_c   1.000
_cell.angle_alpha   90.00
_cell.angle_beta   90.00
_cell.angle_gamma   90.00
#
_symmetry.space_group_name_H-M   'P 1'
#
loop_
_entity.id
_entity.type
_entity.pdbx_description
1 polymer ?
#
loop_
_entity_poly.entity_id
_entity_poly.type
_entity_poly.pdbx_seq_one_letter_code
_entity_poly.pdbx_strand_id
1 'polypeptide(L)'
;MPKVVFQIEGGKPVTVDCNVGDNLLELARRANVAIDAPCSGNGSCGKCRIKLVEGELESYPSRHISDEEYAEGWRLSCSSKVVGNCTVFVPDIASAYQSRMKTADLSSPQEVAIFDACQSQLKQSGIHFTNQFRAVVVTMAEPSLDDTMPDNERLTWALEEALGVEKVEIPFCVMVKLAHVLRENSFHVCVKGELLGDTFRCMEVCAPEDTAIVGCAIDIGTTTVTMVLTDLTTGKILAKGSSGNGQIRYGADVINRIIEQGKPGGRKKLQDAILKETLNPIIANLCKSAGVTCPSILRMSVGANTTMNHLLVGVDAQSVRMDPYIPSFFLWNGLLAQDLKIPANPLAPVLIAPNIGSYVGGDITAGTLASGIWDSDALSLFIDLGTNGEIVFGNRDFLVSCACSAGPAFEGGDISCGMRATDGAIEACTVDKVTMEPTVSIVGDADQKAVGICGSGIIDIISELYRCGIVNAKGLFIREGERVRRDHHGMGRYVIAFENESETGREVSINEVDIDNFIRAKGAIFSAIATLLQSVDMPVEAIENVYVAGGIGSGINMKNAVNIGMFPDVELEKFHYIGNSSLSGAYAMVMSDEAAAKTAEVAANMTYLELSTYPGYMDSFVAACFLPHTDKRLFPHSIQEA
;
A
#
# COMPACT_ATOMS: atom_id res chain seq x y z
N MET A 1 -33.81 -23.74 5.19
CA MET A 1 -32.40 -23.39 5.18
C MET A 1 -32.08 -22.63 6.45
N PRO A 2 -31.01 -22.94 7.17
CA PRO A 2 -30.61 -22.15 8.33
C PRO A 2 -30.28 -20.71 7.92
N LYS A 3 -30.38 -19.79 8.89
CA LYS A 3 -30.05 -18.38 8.71
C LYS A 3 -28.97 -17.98 9.69
N VAL A 4 -27.99 -17.25 9.19
CA VAL A 4 -26.97 -16.57 10.01
C VAL A 4 -27.25 -15.09 10.01
N VAL A 5 -27.35 -14.50 11.21
CA VAL A 5 -27.47 -13.07 11.43
C VAL A 5 -26.13 -12.53 11.91
N PHE A 6 -25.48 -11.70 11.11
CA PHE A 6 -24.29 -10.97 11.50
C PHE A 6 -24.69 -9.63 12.12
N GLN A 7 -24.53 -9.48 13.43
CA GLN A 7 -24.69 -8.21 14.14
C GLN A 7 -23.36 -7.46 14.11
N ILE A 8 -23.26 -6.48 13.21
CA ILE A 8 -22.05 -5.68 13.05
C ILE A 8 -22.08 -4.56 14.09
N GLU A 9 -21.00 -4.41 14.85
CA GLU A 9 -20.85 -3.32 15.82
C GLU A 9 -21.01 -1.96 15.12
N GLY A 10 -21.89 -1.10 15.63
CA GLY A 10 -22.17 0.20 15.01
C GLY A 10 -22.90 0.15 13.64
N GLY A 11 -23.13 -1.05 13.09
CA GLY A 11 -23.73 -1.26 11.76
C GLY A 11 -25.15 -1.85 11.79
N LYS A 12 -25.73 -2.03 10.62
CA LYS A 12 -27.01 -2.75 10.47
C LYS A 12 -26.77 -4.25 10.44
N PRO A 13 -27.62 -5.07 11.06
CA PRO A 13 -27.51 -6.52 10.98
C PRO A 13 -27.71 -7.02 9.54
N VAL A 14 -26.93 -8.03 9.15
CA VAL A 14 -26.99 -8.67 7.84
C VAL A 14 -27.41 -10.13 8.03
N THR A 15 -28.50 -10.54 7.36
CA THR A 15 -29.02 -11.91 7.44
C THR A 15 -28.72 -12.66 6.15
N VAL A 16 -28.22 -13.89 6.27
CA VAL A 16 -27.82 -14.74 5.13
C VAL A 16 -28.41 -16.12 5.27
N ASP A 17 -29.03 -16.62 4.18
CA ASP A 17 -29.42 -18.02 4.08
C ASP A 17 -28.18 -18.89 3.78
N CYS A 18 -28.09 -20.03 4.47
CA CYS A 18 -26.92 -20.90 4.37
C CYS A 18 -27.29 -22.39 4.46
N ASN A 19 -26.32 -23.27 4.29
CA ASN A 19 -26.45 -24.70 4.50
C ASN A 19 -25.75 -25.11 5.80
N VAL A 20 -26.20 -26.19 6.40
CA VAL A 20 -25.46 -26.84 7.49
C VAL A 20 -24.08 -27.27 6.98
N GLY A 21 -23.02 -26.96 7.74
CA GLY A 21 -21.64 -27.22 7.37
C GLY A 21 -20.94 -26.06 6.61
N ASP A 22 -21.68 -25.02 6.20
CA ASP A 22 -21.05 -23.83 5.60
C ASP A 22 -20.08 -23.16 6.58
N ASN A 23 -18.89 -22.77 6.08
CA ASN A 23 -17.90 -22.05 6.86
C ASN A 23 -18.36 -20.60 7.12
N LEU A 24 -18.25 -20.15 8.37
CA LEU A 24 -18.79 -18.85 8.79
C LEU A 24 -18.05 -17.66 8.16
N LEU A 25 -16.73 -17.76 7.96
CA LEU A 25 -15.93 -16.71 7.29
C LEU A 25 -16.33 -16.59 5.81
N GLU A 26 -16.55 -17.71 5.11
CA GLU A 26 -17.00 -17.71 3.73
C GLU A 26 -18.44 -17.17 3.60
N LEU A 27 -19.31 -17.46 4.58
CA LEU A 27 -20.65 -16.86 4.65
C LEU A 27 -20.59 -15.34 4.82
N ALA A 28 -19.74 -14.87 5.74
CA ALA A 28 -19.52 -13.42 5.94
C ALA A 28 -19.05 -12.75 4.65
N ARG A 29 -18.10 -13.36 3.94
CA ARG A 29 -17.60 -12.88 2.65
C ARG A 29 -18.72 -12.81 1.59
N ARG A 30 -19.57 -13.84 1.48
CA ARG A 30 -20.72 -13.85 0.57
C ARG A 30 -21.75 -12.77 0.91
N ALA A 31 -21.92 -12.50 2.20
CA ALA A 31 -22.83 -11.50 2.72
C ALA A 31 -22.27 -10.07 2.69
N ASN A 32 -21.05 -9.89 2.24
CA ASN A 32 -20.34 -8.62 2.28
C ASN A 32 -20.13 -8.07 3.70
N VAL A 33 -20.01 -8.96 4.68
CA VAL A 33 -19.66 -8.65 6.07
C VAL A 33 -18.16 -8.72 6.23
N ALA A 34 -17.55 -7.60 6.62
CA ALA A 34 -16.13 -7.53 6.86
C ALA A 34 -15.74 -8.23 8.17
N ILE A 35 -14.89 -9.24 8.11
CA ILE A 35 -14.24 -9.87 9.25
C ILE A 35 -12.74 -9.81 9.02
N ASP A 36 -11.97 -9.38 10.03
CA ASP A 36 -10.51 -9.33 9.92
C ASP A 36 -9.94 -10.76 9.83
N ALA A 37 -9.43 -11.13 8.67
CA ALA A 37 -8.90 -12.45 8.41
C ALA A 37 -7.63 -12.38 7.53
N PRO A 38 -6.55 -11.75 8.01
CA PRO A 38 -5.33 -11.53 7.22
C PRO A 38 -4.70 -12.84 6.72
N CYS A 39 -4.83 -13.94 7.45
CA CYS A 39 -4.37 -15.26 6.99
C CYS A 39 -5.35 -15.96 6.03
N SER A 40 -6.33 -15.25 5.49
CA SER A 40 -7.33 -15.77 4.53
C SER A 40 -8.14 -16.99 5.01
N GLY A 41 -8.15 -17.22 6.32
CA GLY A 41 -8.89 -18.32 6.92
C GLY A 41 -8.05 -19.56 7.24
N ASN A 42 -6.73 -19.49 7.16
CA ASN A 42 -5.83 -20.61 7.49
C ASN A 42 -5.71 -20.88 8.99
N GLY A 43 -6.36 -20.10 9.86
CA GLY A 43 -6.36 -20.28 11.31
C GLY A 43 -5.07 -19.88 12.02
N SER A 44 -4.10 -19.29 11.32
CA SER A 44 -2.78 -18.98 11.86
C SER A 44 -2.72 -17.69 12.68
N CYS A 45 -3.52 -16.66 12.34
CA CYS A 45 -3.39 -15.31 12.92
C CYS A 45 -4.34 -15.01 14.10
N GLY A 46 -5.41 -15.77 14.31
CA GLY A 46 -6.37 -15.55 15.39
C GLY A 46 -7.22 -14.27 15.29
N LYS A 47 -7.15 -13.51 14.19
CA LYS A 47 -7.79 -12.19 14.06
C LYS A 47 -9.27 -12.24 13.67
N CYS A 48 -9.75 -13.31 13.03
CA CYS A 48 -11.13 -13.44 12.53
C CYS A 48 -12.13 -13.77 13.66
N ARG A 49 -12.04 -13.01 14.75
CA ARG A 49 -12.83 -13.20 15.98
C ARG A 49 -14.26 -12.72 15.78
N ILE A 50 -15.19 -13.55 16.19
CA ILE A 50 -16.63 -13.22 16.30
C ILE A 50 -17.13 -13.74 17.66
N LYS A 51 -18.24 -13.20 18.13
CA LYS A 51 -18.89 -13.72 19.34
C LYS A 51 -20.23 -14.33 18.99
N LEU A 52 -20.43 -15.60 19.32
CA LEU A 52 -21.71 -16.25 19.22
C LEU A 52 -22.67 -15.66 20.25
N VAL A 53 -23.75 -15.04 19.80
CA VAL A 53 -24.76 -14.39 20.65
C VAL A 53 -25.93 -15.31 20.90
N GLU A 54 -26.37 -16.04 19.85
CA GLU A 54 -27.50 -16.95 19.89
C GLU A 54 -27.32 -18.10 18.91
N GLY A 55 -27.83 -19.28 19.25
CA GLY A 55 -27.72 -20.46 18.41
C GLY A 55 -26.48 -21.31 18.69
N GLU A 56 -26.03 -22.10 17.72
CA GLU A 56 -24.94 -23.04 17.86
C GLU A 56 -24.05 -23.07 16.61
N LEU A 57 -22.73 -23.18 16.84
CA LEU A 57 -21.70 -23.32 15.82
C LEU A 57 -20.83 -24.53 16.14
N GLU A 58 -20.51 -25.33 15.15
CA GLU A 58 -19.42 -26.31 15.25
C GLU A 58 -18.09 -25.56 15.11
N SER A 59 -17.32 -25.49 16.21
CA SER A 59 -16.04 -24.82 16.24
C SER A 59 -15.02 -25.61 17.05
N TYR A 60 -13.75 -25.58 16.62
CA TYR A 60 -12.69 -26.27 17.31
C TYR A 60 -11.92 -25.31 18.22
N PRO A 61 -11.42 -25.78 19.39
CA PRO A 61 -10.52 -25.00 20.23
C PRO A 61 -9.33 -24.49 19.42
N SER A 62 -8.95 -23.26 19.66
CA SER A 62 -7.83 -22.61 19.00
C SER A 62 -6.91 -22.01 20.03
N ARG A 63 -5.60 -22.09 19.84
CA ARG A 63 -4.59 -21.43 20.68
C ARG A 63 -4.76 -19.88 20.76
N HIS A 64 -5.58 -19.31 19.90
CA HIS A 64 -5.84 -17.86 19.83
C HIS A 64 -7.10 -17.43 20.60
N ILE A 65 -7.82 -18.36 21.23
CA ILE A 65 -9.01 -18.11 22.06
C ILE A 65 -8.85 -18.93 23.32
N SER A 66 -8.85 -18.27 24.49
CA SER A 66 -8.75 -18.93 25.76
C SER A 66 -10.03 -19.73 26.11
N ASP A 67 -9.96 -20.62 27.07
CA ASP A 67 -11.11 -21.41 27.50
C ASP A 67 -12.22 -20.50 28.09
N GLU A 68 -11.85 -19.42 28.79
CA GLU A 68 -12.77 -18.40 29.30
C GLU A 68 -13.47 -17.67 28.15
N GLU A 69 -12.71 -17.19 27.16
CA GLU A 69 -13.26 -16.52 25.99
C GLU A 69 -14.16 -17.45 25.18
N TYR A 70 -13.77 -18.73 25.06
CA TYR A 70 -14.59 -19.72 24.39
C TYR A 70 -15.93 -19.95 25.12
N ALA A 71 -15.90 -19.96 26.46
CA ALA A 71 -17.11 -20.04 27.28
C ALA A 71 -18.00 -18.80 27.16
N GLU A 72 -17.42 -17.62 26.96
CA GLU A 72 -18.12 -16.37 26.67
C GLU A 72 -18.74 -16.29 25.28
N GLY A 73 -18.48 -17.26 24.42
CA GLY A 73 -19.00 -17.33 23.07
C GLY A 73 -18.04 -16.86 21.96
N TRP A 74 -16.80 -16.44 22.27
CA TRP A 74 -15.83 -16.06 21.26
C TRP A 74 -15.41 -17.26 20.40
N ARG A 75 -15.31 -17.04 19.09
CA ARG A 75 -14.92 -18.05 18.09
C ARG A 75 -14.05 -17.41 17.02
N LEU A 76 -13.29 -18.23 16.30
CA LEU A 76 -12.69 -17.84 15.03
C LEU A 76 -13.64 -18.21 13.90
N SER A 77 -14.06 -17.22 13.10
CA SER A 77 -14.99 -17.47 12.01
C SER A 77 -14.45 -18.44 10.95
N CYS A 78 -13.13 -18.47 10.73
CA CYS A 78 -12.48 -19.37 9.78
C CYS A 78 -12.53 -20.85 10.21
N SER A 79 -12.61 -21.13 11.51
CA SER A 79 -12.69 -22.50 12.07
C SER A 79 -14.10 -22.87 12.55
N SER A 80 -15.10 -22.03 12.28
CA SER A 80 -16.48 -22.25 12.69
C SER A 80 -17.37 -22.61 11.51
N LYS A 81 -18.23 -23.64 11.72
CA LYS A 81 -19.22 -24.09 10.75
C LYS A 81 -20.63 -23.94 11.31
N VAL A 82 -21.56 -23.64 10.42
CA VAL A 82 -22.97 -23.48 10.76
C VAL A 82 -23.62 -24.84 10.99
N VAL A 83 -24.29 -25.03 12.12
CA VAL A 83 -25.11 -26.22 12.41
C VAL A 83 -26.60 -25.94 12.42
N GLY A 84 -27.01 -24.69 12.58
CA GLY A 84 -28.39 -24.26 12.62
C GLY A 84 -28.53 -22.74 12.47
N ASN A 85 -29.70 -22.21 12.83
CA ASN A 85 -29.85 -20.75 12.91
C ASN A 85 -28.93 -20.22 14.01
N CYS A 86 -28.19 -19.15 13.71
CA CYS A 86 -27.35 -18.51 14.71
C CYS A 86 -27.23 -17.00 14.47
N THR A 87 -26.97 -16.29 15.55
CA THR A 87 -26.64 -14.86 15.55
C THR A 87 -25.21 -14.69 16.07
N VAL A 88 -24.39 -14.01 15.32
CA VAL A 88 -23.01 -13.72 15.67
C VAL A 88 -22.74 -12.22 15.68
N PHE A 89 -22.09 -11.74 16.73
CA PHE A 89 -21.58 -10.39 16.81
C PHE A 89 -20.23 -10.31 16.09
N VAL A 90 -20.10 -9.32 15.22
CA VAL A 90 -18.90 -9.01 14.46
C VAL A 90 -18.37 -7.66 14.93
N PRO A 91 -17.18 -7.60 15.55
CA PRO A 91 -16.55 -6.35 15.93
C PRO A 91 -16.38 -5.43 14.72
N ASP A 92 -16.53 -4.10 14.92
CA ASP A 92 -16.35 -3.15 13.83
C ASP A 92 -14.89 -3.02 13.44
N ILE A 93 -14.56 -3.62 12.31
CA ILE A 93 -13.23 -3.50 11.70
C ILE A 93 -13.12 -2.18 10.94
N ALA A 94 -14.22 -1.64 10.42
CA ALA A 94 -14.19 -0.42 9.62
C ALA A 94 -13.74 0.80 10.44
N SER A 95 -14.09 0.87 11.74
CA SER A 95 -13.60 1.93 12.62
C SER A 95 -12.10 1.77 12.91
N ALA A 96 -11.59 0.54 13.04
CA ALA A 96 -10.17 0.27 13.15
C ALA A 96 -9.40 0.61 11.85
N TYR A 97 -10.05 0.49 10.68
CA TYR A 97 -9.49 0.92 9.39
C TYR A 97 -9.66 2.42 9.11
N GLN A 98 -10.58 3.10 9.81
CA GLN A 98 -10.80 4.55 9.71
C GLN A 98 -10.09 5.36 10.80
N SER A 99 -9.65 4.73 11.90
CA SER A 99 -8.85 5.40 12.92
C SER A 99 -7.48 5.78 12.34
N ARG A 100 -6.98 6.95 12.73
CA ARG A 100 -5.76 7.63 12.31
C ARG A 100 -4.58 6.67 12.12
N MET A 101 -4.50 6.02 10.95
CA MET A 101 -3.31 5.25 10.59
C MET A 101 -2.17 6.23 10.33
N LYS A 102 -1.03 6.04 10.98
CA LYS A 102 0.24 6.58 10.47
C LYS A 102 0.56 5.82 9.19
N THR A 103 0.05 6.31 8.08
CA THR A 103 0.42 5.88 6.74
C THR A 103 1.33 6.94 6.14
N ALA A 104 2.22 6.58 5.27
CA ALA A 104 2.99 7.54 4.48
C ALA A 104 2.06 8.25 3.46
N ASP A 105 1.15 9.06 3.98
CA ASP A 105 0.05 9.73 3.26
C ASP A 105 0.20 11.25 3.22
N LEU A 106 1.41 11.73 3.53
CA LEU A 106 1.74 13.16 3.65
C LEU A 106 0.99 13.87 4.78
N SER A 107 0.54 13.17 5.83
CA SER A 107 -0.22 13.77 6.92
C SER A 107 0.66 14.58 7.87
N SER A 108 1.93 14.20 8.03
CA SER A 108 2.89 14.89 8.90
C SER A 108 3.80 15.86 8.13
N PRO A 109 4.29 16.93 8.78
CA PRO A 109 5.28 17.82 8.17
C PRO A 109 6.56 17.10 7.73
N GLN A 110 6.96 16.03 8.43
CA GLN A 110 8.13 15.24 8.09
C GLN A 110 7.93 14.48 6.78
N GLU A 111 6.78 13.84 6.59
CA GLU A 111 6.45 13.15 5.34
C GLU A 111 6.37 14.11 4.15
N VAL A 112 5.80 15.31 4.36
CA VAL A 112 5.78 16.37 3.34
C VAL A 112 7.20 16.78 2.97
N ALA A 113 8.09 16.97 3.95
CA ALA A 113 9.48 17.33 3.69
C ALA A 113 10.24 16.25 2.91
N ILE A 114 10.00 14.97 3.22
CA ILE A 114 10.58 13.83 2.49
C ILE A 114 10.05 13.80 1.05
N PHE A 115 8.75 13.96 0.86
CA PHE A 115 8.13 14.04 -0.45
C PHE A 115 8.72 15.17 -1.28
N ASP A 116 8.84 16.37 -0.72
CA ASP A 116 9.42 17.55 -1.40
C ASP A 116 10.91 17.34 -1.73
N ALA A 117 11.65 16.62 -0.88
CA ALA A 117 13.03 16.25 -1.14
C ALA A 117 13.16 15.32 -2.35
N CYS A 118 12.30 14.29 -2.46
CA CYS A 118 12.25 13.41 -3.63
C CYS A 118 11.95 14.19 -4.92
N GLN A 119 10.97 15.12 -4.89
CA GLN A 119 10.64 15.94 -6.05
C GLN A 119 11.78 16.89 -6.42
N SER A 120 12.50 17.41 -5.43
CA SER A 120 13.66 18.28 -5.64
C SER A 120 14.83 17.52 -6.27
N GLN A 121 15.07 16.28 -5.84
CA GLN A 121 16.07 15.39 -6.41
C GLN A 121 15.78 15.10 -7.89
N LEU A 122 14.55 14.75 -8.24
CA LEU A 122 14.15 14.51 -9.63
C LEU A 122 14.41 15.74 -10.53
N LYS A 123 14.13 16.95 -10.03
CA LYS A 123 14.45 18.20 -10.76
C LYS A 123 15.95 18.39 -10.95
N GLN A 124 16.76 18.02 -9.94
CA GLN A 124 18.24 18.07 -10.03
C GLN A 124 18.77 17.05 -11.03
N SER A 125 18.13 15.90 -11.18
CA SER A 125 18.42 14.89 -12.21
C SER A 125 17.90 15.27 -13.61
N GLY A 126 17.45 16.51 -13.80
CA GLY A 126 17.05 17.03 -15.11
C GLY A 126 15.61 16.75 -15.52
N ILE A 127 14.77 16.17 -14.64
CA ILE A 127 13.36 15.99 -14.92
C ILE A 127 12.60 17.31 -14.80
N HIS A 128 12.04 17.79 -15.90
CA HIS A 128 11.23 19.00 -15.91
C HIS A 128 9.77 18.68 -15.58
N PHE A 129 9.23 19.35 -14.57
CA PHE A 129 7.83 19.16 -14.16
C PHE A 129 6.92 20.03 -15.05
N THR A 130 6.86 19.65 -16.33
CA THR A 130 6.04 20.28 -17.35
C THR A 130 5.13 19.25 -18.00
N ASN A 131 3.94 19.68 -18.35
CA ASN A 131 2.96 18.88 -19.04
C ASN A 131 2.23 19.71 -20.12
N GLN A 132 1.45 19.03 -20.93
CA GLN A 132 0.79 19.61 -22.09
C GLN A 132 -0.65 20.09 -21.81
N PHE A 133 -1.12 20.03 -20.56
CA PHE A 133 -2.49 20.44 -20.23
C PHE A 133 -2.59 21.95 -20.08
N ARG A 134 -3.64 22.52 -20.63
CA ARG A 134 -3.92 23.97 -20.62
C ARG A 134 -5.39 24.24 -20.31
N ALA A 135 -5.64 25.37 -19.63
CA ALA A 135 -6.95 25.99 -19.51
C ALA A 135 -6.89 27.35 -20.20
N VAL A 136 -7.75 27.61 -21.13
CA VAL A 136 -7.76 28.83 -21.95
C VAL A 136 -9.16 29.44 -21.91
N VAL A 137 -9.24 30.71 -21.51
CA VAL A 137 -10.50 31.45 -21.52
C VAL A 137 -10.60 32.20 -22.85
N VAL A 138 -11.68 31.93 -23.58
CA VAL A 138 -11.98 32.58 -24.86
C VAL A 138 -13.32 33.28 -24.84
N THR A 139 -13.41 34.38 -25.57
CA THR A 139 -14.65 35.13 -25.79
C THR A 139 -14.95 35.16 -27.29
N MET A 140 -16.13 34.77 -27.67
CA MET A 140 -16.57 34.71 -29.06
C MET A 140 -17.78 35.60 -29.27
N ALA A 141 -17.99 36.10 -30.47
CA ALA A 141 -19.22 36.80 -30.83
C ALA A 141 -20.40 35.83 -30.78
N GLU A 142 -21.56 36.27 -30.29
CA GLU A 142 -22.78 35.50 -30.37
C GLU A 142 -23.26 35.34 -31.83
N PRO A 143 -23.81 34.17 -32.23
CA PRO A 143 -24.32 33.99 -33.56
C PRO A 143 -25.51 34.93 -33.83
N SER A 144 -25.62 35.39 -35.06
CA SER A 144 -26.70 36.27 -35.53
C SER A 144 -27.19 35.81 -36.90
N LEU A 145 -28.21 36.49 -37.43
CA LEU A 145 -28.68 36.20 -38.79
C LEU A 145 -27.61 36.57 -39.87
N ASP A 146 -26.69 37.48 -39.52
CA ASP A 146 -25.60 37.93 -40.40
C ASP A 146 -24.33 37.14 -40.16
N ASP A 147 -24.22 36.43 -39.01
CA ASP A 147 -23.10 35.57 -38.65
C ASP A 147 -23.62 34.18 -38.26
N THR A 148 -23.68 33.31 -39.26
CA THR A 148 -24.22 31.96 -39.17
C THR A 148 -23.15 30.88 -38.95
N MET A 149 -21.94 31.26 -38.50
CA MET A 149 -20.89 30.32 -38.22
C MET A 149 -21.32 29.29 -37.17
N PRO A 150 -21.10 27.97 -37.38
CA PRO A 150 -21.42 26.93 -36.41
C PRO A 150 -20.62 27.05 -35.09
N ASP A 151 -21.18 26.60 -34.01
CA ASP A 151 -20.56 26.66 -32.67
C ASP A 151 -19.17 26.05 -32.61
N ASN A 152 -18.97 24.91 -33.24
CA ASN A 152 -17.67 24.22 -33.25
C ASN A 152 -16.61 24.97 -34.05
N GLU A 153 -16.95 25.57 -35.21
CA GLU A 153 -16.03 26.37 -36.02
C GLU A 153 -15.67 27.66 -35.28
N ARG A 154 -16.66 28.30 -34.65
CA ARG A 154 -16.49 29.50 -33.85
C ARG A 154 -15.52 29.27 -32.69
N LEU A 155 -15.70 28.15 -31.96
CA LEU A 155 -14.79 27.77 -30.89
C LEU A 155 -13.38 27.41 -31.42
N THR A 156 -13.32 26.68 -32.55
CA THR A 156 -12.05 26.30 -33.18
C THR A 156 -11.22 27.56 -33.51
N TRP A 157 -11.81 28.52 -34.18
CA TRP A 157 -11.10 29.75 -34.54
C TRP A 157 -10.62 30.54 -33.32
N ALA A 158 -11.45 30.65 -32.29
CA ALA A 158 -11.08 31.35 -31.07
C ALA A 158 -9.90 30.65 -30.35
N LEU A 159 -9.84 29.31 -30.38
CA LEU A 159 -8.73 28.55 -29.78
C LEU A 159 -7.47 28.57 -30.62
N GLU A 160 -7.58 28.49 -31.95
CA GLU A 160 -6.46 28.64 -32.88
C GLU A 160 -5.78 29.98 -32.70
N GLU A 161 -6.57 31.05 -32.60
CA GLU A 161 -6.05 32.41 -32.35
C GLU A 161 -5.41 32.55 -30.97
N ALA A 162 -6.09 32.04 -29.93
CA ALA A 162 -5.62 32.17 -28.53
C ALA A 162 -4.36 31.34 -28.23
N LEU A 163 -4.21 30.17 -28.84
CA LEU A 163 -3.12 29.22 -28.58
C LEU A 163 -2.02 29.22 -29.64
N GLY A 164 -2.29 29.77 -30.82
CA GLY A 164 -1.36 29.74 -31.97
C GLY A 164 -1.17 28.31 -32.53
N VAL A 165 -2.20 27.44 -32.43
CA VAL A 165 -2.16 26.07 -32.92
C VAL A 165 -2.73 25.97 -34.34
N GLU A 166 -2.29 24.98 -35.10
CA GLU A 166 -2.78 24.76 -36.47
C GLU A 166 -4.10 23.98 -36.51
N LYS A 167 -4.42 23.21 -35.42
CA LYS A 167 -5.58 22.34 -35.39
C LYS A 167 -6.19 22.28 -34.00
N VAL A 168 -7.52 22.28 -33.94
CA VAL A 168 -8.29 21.98 -32.73
C VAL A 168 -9.15 20.74 -32.94
N GLU A 169 -9.06 19.79 -32.02
CA GLU A 169 -9.90 18.60 -32.00
C GLU A 169 -10.98 18.75 -30.93
N ILE A 170 -12.25 18.65 -31.34
CA ILE A 170 -13.40 18.67 -30.43
C ILE A 170 -13.99 17.25 -30.39
N PRO A 171 -13.67 16.43 -29.37
CA PRO A 171 -14.19 15.07 -29.25
C PRO A 171 -15.71 15.06 -29.06
N PHE A 172 -16.33 13.92 -29.41
CA PHE A 172 -17.79 13.76 -29.35
C PHE A 172 -18.38 14.10 -27.96
N CYS A 173 -17.74 13.69 -26.87
CA CYS A 173 -18.22 13.96 -25.51
C CYS A 173 -18.24 15.47 -25.16
N VAL A 174 -17.38 16.28 -25.78
CA VAL A 174 -17.35 17.73 -25.67
C VAL A 174 -18.42 18.32 -26.60
N MET A 175 -18.45 17.84 -27.84
CA MET A 175 -19.39 18.33 -28.85
C MET A 175 -20.86 18.24 -28.41
N VAL A 176 -21.25 17.16 -27.74
CA VAL A 176 -22.63 16.94 -27.24
C VAL A 176 -23.08 18.06 -26.29
N LYS A 177 -22.15 18.65 -25.52
CA LYS A 177 -22.43 19.69 -24.52
C LYS A 177 -22.23 21.11 -25.06
N LEU A 178 -21.49 21.26 -26.16
CA LEU A 178 -20.94 22.53 -26.63
C LEU A 178 -21.98 23.62 -26.76
N ALA A 179 -23.05 23.38 -27.52
CA ALA A 179 -24.06 24.38 -27.80
C ALA A 179 -24.73 24.90 -26.52
N HIS A 180 -24.95 24.05 -25.54
CA HIS A 180 -25.54 24.42 -24.26
C HIS A 180 -24.60 25.27 -23.43
N VAL A 181 -23.36 24.83 -23.26
CA VAL A 181 -22.36 25.54 -22.45
C VAL A 181 -22.03 26.90 -23.02
N LEU A 182 -21.92 27.04 -24.35
CA LEU A 182 -21.66 28.34 -25.01
C LEU A 182 -22.77 29.33 -24.70
N ARG A 183 -24.03 28.93 -24.82
CA ARG A 183 -25.19 29.83 -24.60
C ARG A 183 -25.41 30.19 -23.13
N GLU A 184 -25.20 29.21 -22.22
CA GLU A 184 -25.29 29.49 -20.77
C GLU A 184 -24.27 30.51 -20.31
N ASN A 185 -23.10 30.58 -20.97
CA ASN A 185 -22.01 31.47 -20.62
C ASN A 185 -21.85 32.66 -21.61
N SER A 186 -22.89 32.93 -22.41
CA SER A 186 -22.87 34.06 -23.39
C SER A 186 -21.63 34.10 -24.28
N PHE A 187 -21.20 32.87 -24.74
CA PHE A 187 -20.01 32.68 -25.58
C PHE A 187 -18.68 33.16 -24.96
N HIS A 188 -18.64 33.28 -23.63
CA HIS A 188 -17.42 33.47 -22.84
C HIS A 188 -17.20 32.24 -22.00
N VAL A 189 -16.19 31.41 -22.34
CA VAL A 189 -15.99 30.07 -21.76
C VAL A 189 -14.53 29.79 -21.49
N CYS A 190 -14.29 28.90 -20.52
CA CYS A 190 -13.01 28.26 -20.34
C CYS A 190 -13.00 26.93 -21.08
N VAL A 191 -11.93 26.65 -21.83
CA VAL A 191 -11.67 25.40 -22.51
C VAL A 191 -10.43 24.77 -21.90
N LYS A 192 -10.59 23.54 -21.39
CA LYS A 192 -9.49 22.74 -20.84
C LYS A 192 -9.15 21.66 -21.86
N GLY A 193 -7.86 21.41 -22.06
CA GLY A 193 -7.42 20.41 -23.02
C GLY A 193 -5.94 20.13 -22.96
N GLU A 194 -5.50 19.31 -23.89
CA GLU A 194 -4.13 18.84 -24.05
C GLU A 194 -3.53 19.36 -25.35
N LEU A 195 -2.32 19.90 -25.27
CA LEU A 195 -1.56 20.38 -26.43
C LEU A 195 -0.66 19.23 -26.95
N LEU A 196 -0.97 18.72 -28.14
CA LEU A 196 -0.26 17.62 -28.78
C LEU A 196 0.47 18.14 -30.04
N GLY A 197 1.69 18.64 -29.86
CA GLY A 197 2.40 19.39 -30.91
C GLY A 197 1.60 20.64 -31.30
N ASP A 198 1.24 20.76 -32.57
CA ASP A 198 0.45 21.87 -33.11
C ASP A 198 -1.07 21.63 -33.06
N THR A 199 -1.51 20.58 -32.35
CA THR A 199 -2.94 20.24 -32.20
C THR A 199 -3.37 20.43 -30.75
N PHE A 200 -4.43 21.19 -30.51
CA PHE A 200 -5.08 21.27 -29.21
C PHE A 200 -6.31 20.35 -29.16
N ARG A 201 -6.30 19.36 -28.29
CA ARG A 201 -7.43 18.46 -28.06
C ARG A 201 -8.26 18.99 -26.90
N CYS A 202 -9.48 19.42 -27.18
CA CYS A 202 -10.44 19.84 -26.16
C CYS A 202 -10.86 18.66 -25.30
N MET A 203 -10.79 18.81 -23.98
CA MET A 203 -11.27 17.80 -23.03
C MET A 203 -12.53 18.25 -22.28
N GLU A 204 -12.66 19.56 -22.05
CA GLU A 204 -13.81 20.16 -21.39
C GLU A 204 -14.04 21.58 -21.88
N VAL A 205 -15.32 21.98 -21.96
CA VAL A 205 -15.76 23.38 -22.10
C VAL A 205 -16.65 23.68 -20.91
N CYS A 206 -16.36 24.73 -20.16
CA CYS A 206 -17.01 25.08 -18.88
C CYS A 206 -17.11 26.59 -18.70
N ALA A 207 -17.66 27.02 -17.55
CA ALA A 207 -17.76 28.43 -17.19
C ALA A 207 -16.37 29.09 -17.13
N PRO A 208 -16.27 30.39 -17.48
CA PRO A 208 -14.97 31.07 -17.63
C PRO A 208 -14.15 31.15 -16.33
N GLU A 209 -14.79 31.07 -15.17
CA GLU A 209 -14.14 31.05 -13.85
C GLU A 209 -13.59 29.66 -13.46
N ASP A 210 -14.05 28.58 -14.09
CA ASP A 210 -13.57 27.23 -13.82
C ASP A 210 -12.30 26.93 -14.63
N THR A 211 -11.17 27.51 -14.20
CA THR A 211 -9.87 27.37 -14.86
C THR A 211 -8.99 26.26 -14.26
N ALA A 212 -9.44 25.58 -13.21
CA ALA A 212 -8.63 24.57 -12.54
C ALA A 212 -8.34 23.39 -13.47
N ILE A 213 -7.07 23.03 -13.62
CA ILE A 213 -6.61 21.80 -14.27
C ILE A 213 -5.87 20.94 -13.25
N VAL A 214 -6.40 19.75 -13.01
CA VAL A 214 -6.01 18.92 -11.87
C VAL A 214 -5.42 17.60 -12.35
N GLY A 215 -4.36 17.17 -11.68
CA GLY A 215 -3.80 15.82 -11.78
C GLY A 215 -4.17 15.01 -10.56
N CYS A 216 -4.25 13.68 -10.71
CA CYS A 216 -4.47 12.76 -9.61
C CYS A 216 -3.39 11.67 -9.61
N ALA A 217 -2.53 11.67 -8.61
CA ALA A 217 -1.56 10.61 -8.38
C ALA A 217 -2.09 9.62 -7.36
N ILE A 218 -1.94 8.32 -7.65
CA ILE A 218 -2.55 7.22 -6.91
C ILE A 218 -1.49 6.18 -6.63
N ASP A 219 -1.38 5.78 -5.37
CA ASP A 219 -0.66 4.59 -4.94
C ASP A 219 -1.69 3.53 -4.49
N ILE A 220 -1.73 2.38 -5.19
CA ILE A 220 -2.62 1.27 -4.87
C ILE A 220 -1.83 0.15 -4.22
N GLY A 221 -1.65 0.25 -2.90
CA GLY A 221 -1.08 -0.84 -2.13
C GLY A 221 -2.05 -2.01 -1.94
N THR A 222 -1.50 -3.16 -1.56
CA THR A 222 -2.31 -4.34 -1.21
C THR A 222 -3.27 -4.05 -0.06
N THR A 223 -2.84 -3.26 0.92
CA THR A 223 -3.61 -2.95 2.13
C THR A 223 -4.21 -1.55 2.10
N THR A 224 -3.47 -0.56 1.65
CA THR A 224 -3.86 0.87 1.71
C THR A 224 -3.78 1.47 0.32
N VAL A 225 -4.72 2.38 0.03
CA VAL A 225 -4.70 3.21 -1.17
C VAL A 225 -4.50 4.66 -0.74
N THR A 226 -3.52 5.34 -1.32
CA THR A 226 -3.21 6.74 -1.05
C THR A 226 -3.29 7.56 -2.33
N MET A 227 -3.86 8.77 -2.24
CA MET A 227 -4.05 9.64 -3.39
C MET A 227 -3.73 11.09 -3.06
N VAL A 228 -3.25 11.81 -4.06
CA VAL A 228 -3.12 13.27 -4.03
C VAL A 228 -3.74 13.88 -5.27
N LEU A 229 -4.47 14.99 -5.09
CA LEU A 229 -4.83 15.91 -6.16
C LEU A 229 -3.82 17.03 -6.23
N THR A 230 -3.37 17.36 -7.42
CA THR A 230 -2.38 18.40 -7.67
C THR A 230 -2.85 19.35 -8.77
N ASP A 231 -2.50 20.61 -8.64
CA ASP A 231 -2.64 21.60 -9.72
C ASP A 231 -1.56 21.31 -10.77
N LEU A 232 -1.97 20.98 -12.00
CA LEU A 232 -1.05 20.64 -13.09
C LEU A 232 -0.22 21.84 -13.58
N THR A 233 -0.61 23.06 -13.23
CA THR A 233 0.14 24.29 -13.61
C THR A 233 1.27 24.57 -12.62
N THR A 234 0.98 24.42 -11.31
CA THR A 234 1.90 24.86 -10.25
C THR A 234 2.59 23.70 -9.52
N GLY A 235 2.05 22.49 -9.64
CA GLY A 235 2.46 21.32 -8.85
C GLY A 235 1.99 21.33 -7.39
N LYS A 236 1.20 22.33 -6.99
CA LYS A 236 0.70 22.42 -5.62
C LYS A 236 -0.26 21.27 -5.33
N ILE A 237 -0.03 20.56 -4.22
CA ILE A 237 -0.99 19.58 -3.70
C ILE A 237 -2.23 20.31 -3.20
N LEU A 238 -3.40 20.00 -3.80
CA LEU A 238 -4.70 20.60 -3.49
C LEU A 238 -5.41 19.84 -2.38
N ALA A 239 -5.35 18.52 -2.42
CA ALA A 239 -5.93 17.63 -1.43
C ALA A 239 -5.19 16.29 -1.42
N LYS A 240 -5.25 15.61 -0.29
CA LYS A 240 -4.67 14.28 -0.09
C LYS A 240 -5.61 13.42 0.73
N GLY A 241 -5.56 12.10 0.54
CA GLY A 241 -6.37 11.16 1.29
C GLY A 241 -5.93 9.72 1.09
N SER A 242 -6.24 8.92 2.09
CA SER A 242 -5.97 7.49 2.08
C SER A 242 -7.19 6.70 2.58
N SER A 243 -7.26 5.44 2.22
CA SER A 243 -8.26 4.49 2.69
C SER A 243 -7.72 3.07 2.62
N GLY A 244 -8.33 2.16 3.39
CA GLY A 244 -8.09 0.74 3.20
C GLY A 244 -8.53 0.28 1.80
N ASN A 245 -7.77 -0.64 1.20
CA ASN A 245 -8.12 -1.24 -0.08
C ASN A 245 -9.31 -2.19 0.10
N GLY A 246 -10.45 -1.88 -0.52
CA GLY A 246 -11.69 -2.64 -0.42
C GLY A 246 -11.57 -4.11 -0.87
N GLN A 247 -10.47 -4.48 -1.54
CA GLN A 247 -10.21 -5.85 -1.94
C GLN A 247 -9.73 -6.74 -0.77
N ILE A 248 -9.31 -6.17 0.37
CA ILE A 248 -8.80 -6.91 1.55
C ILE A 248 -9.79 -8.00 2.00
N ARG A 249 -11.08 -7.72 1.99
CA ARG A 249 -12.13 -8.68 2.37
C ARG A 249 -12.20 -9.92 1.47
N TYR A 250 -11.62 -9.87 0.29
CA TYR A 250 -11.58 -10.98 -0.67
C TYR A 250 -10.25 -11.72 -0.67
N GLY A 251 -9.22 -11.13 -0.10
CA GLY A 251 -7.89 -11.71 0.08
C GLY A 251 -6.95 -10.70 0.73
N ALA A 252 -6.30 -11.10 1.81
CA ALA A 252 -5.35 -10.24 2.53
C ALA A 252 -4.08 -9.96 1.70
N ASP A 253 -3.68 -10.90 0.87
CA ASP A 253 -2.51 -10.84 0.01
C ASP A 253 -2.85 -10.98 -1.49
N VAL A 254 -1.87 -10.77 -2.34
CA VAL A 254 -2.01 -10.80 -3.80
C VAL A 254 -2.42 -12.18 -4.32
N ILE A 255 -1.88 -13.27 -3.75
CA ILE A 255 -2.16 -14.65 -4.21
C ILE A 255 -3.62 -15.00 -3.95
N ASN A 256 -4.13 -14.69 -2.75
CA ASN A 256 -5.53 -14.94 -2.40
C ASN A 256 -6.49 -14.14 -3.28
N ARG A 257 -6.14 -12.90 -3.68
CA ARG A 257 -6.94 -12.11 -4.63
C ARG A 257 -6.93 -12.71 -6.03
N ILE A 258 -5.79 -13.21 -6.51
CA ILE A 258 -5.73 -13.92 -7.80
C ILE A 258 -6.60 -15.17 -7.78
N ILE A 259 -6.57 -15.94 -6.67
CA ILE A 259 -7.43 -17.12 -6.50
C ILE A 259 -8.91 -16.70 -6.51
N GLU A 260 -9.29 -15.65 -5.79
CA GLU A 260 -10.66 -15.12 -5.78
C GLU A 260 -11.08 -14.63 -7.17
N GLN A 261 -10.18 -13.99 -7.92
CA GLN A 261 -10.45 -13.54 -9.29
C GLN A 261 -10.86 -14.71 -10.20
N GLY A 262 -10.29 -15.90 -10.02
CA GLY A 262 -10.59 -17.09 -10.79
C GLY A 262 -11.98 -17.70 -10.52
N LYS A 263 -12.66 -17.29 -9.45
CA LYS A 263 -14.01 -17.76 -9.14
C LYS A 263 -15.05 -17.09 -10.06
N PRO A 264 -16.24 -17.71 -10.28
CA PRO A 264 -17.31 -17.09 -11.05
C PRO A 264 -17.68 -15.69 -10.51
N GLY A 265 -17.54 -14.67 -11.37
CA GLY A 265 -17.79 -13.26 -11.02
C GLY A 265 -16.67 -12.60 -10.20
N GLY A 266 -15.63 -13.32 -9.81
CA GLY A 266 -14.56 -12.83 -8.94
C GLY A 266 -13.80 -11.64 -9.53
N ARG A 267 -13.52 -11.66 -10.85
CA ARG A 267 -12.87 -10.55 -11.57
C ARG A 267 -13.63 -9.22 -11.38
N LYS A 268 -14.93 -9.23 -11.69
CA LYS A 268 -15.78 -8.04 -11.56
C LYS A 268 -15.88 -7.58 -10.10
N LYS A 269 -16.02 -8.52 -9.16
CA LYS A 269 -16.11 -8.25 -7.74
C LYS A 269 -14.87 -7.51 -7.20
N LEU A 270 -13.68 -7.98 -7.56
CA LEU A 270 -12.42 -7.35 -7.16
C LEU A 270 -12.22 -5.98 -7.84
N GLN A 271 -12.59 -5.87 -9.12
CA GLN A 271 -12.55 -4.58 -9.83
C GLN A 271 -13.55 -3.57 -9.24
N ASP A 272 -14.79 -3.98 -8.94
CA ASP A 272 -15.78 -3.11 -8.29
C ASP A 272 -15.30 -2.67 -6.89
N ALA A 273 -14.66 -3.54 -6.12
CA ALA A 273 -14.10 -3.21 -4.81
C ALA A 273 -13.03 -2.12 -4.88
N ILE A 274 -12.11 -2.19 -5.84
CA ILE A 274 -11.09 -1.14 -5.97
C ILE A 274 -11.67 0.13 -6.60
N LEU A 275 -12.44 0.05 -7.67
CA LEU A 275 -12.94 1.23 -8.38
C LEU A 275 -14.08 1.92 -7.63
N LYS A 276 -15.19 1.20 -7.38
CA LYS A 276 -16.43 1.81 -6.86
C LYS A 276 -16.43 2.04 -5.37
N GLU A 277 -15.76 1.19 -4.62
CA GLU A 277 -15.81 1.21 -3.16
C GLU A 277 -14.56 1.85 -2.54
N THR A 278 -13.46 2.01 -3.31
CA THR A 278 -12.22 2.62 -2.84
C THR A 278 -11.90 3.90 -3.60
N LEU A 279 -11.54 3.82 -4.89
CA LEU A 279 -11.04 4.98 -5.63
C LEU A 279 -12.10 6.07 -5.81
N ASN A 280 -13.30 5.71 -6.30
CA ASN A 280 -14.33 6.70 -6.61
C ASN A 280 -14.77 7.53 -5.38
N PRO A 281 -15.00 6.92 -4.18
CA PRO A 281 -15.31 7.70 -2.98
C PRO A 281 -14.15 8.60 -2.53
N ILE A 282 -12.90 8.15 -2.61
CA ILE A 282 -11.75 8.99 -2.25
C ILE A 282 -11.66 10.18 -3.20
N ILE A 283 -11.72 9.97 -4.52
CA ILE A 283 -11.65 11.06 -5.53
C ILE A 283 -12.76 12.08 -5.29
N ALA A 284 -14.02 11.63 -5.08
CA ALA A 284 -15.14 12.53 -4.82
C ALA A 284 -14.92 13.40 -3.56
N ASN A 285 -14.40 12.78 -2.49
CA ASN A 285 -14.07 13.50 -1.25
C ASN A 285 -12.92 14.49 -1.44
N LEU A 286 -11.88 14.11 -2.17
CA LEU A 286 -10.73 14.97 -2.46
C LEU A 286 -11.14 16.19 -3.32
N CYS A 287 -11.94 15.97 -4.37
CA CYS A 287 -12.47 17.06 -5.19
C CYS A 287 -13.29 18.04 -4.35
N LYS A 288 -14.16 17.51 -3.47
CA LYS A 288 -14.96 18.35 -2.56
C LYS A 288 -14.04 19.14 -1.59
N SER A 289 -13.02 18.53 -1.04
CA SER A 289 -12.08 19.21 -0.12
C SER A 289 -11.23 20.26 -0.82
N ALA A 290 -10.85 20.02 -2.07
CA ALA A 290 -10.09 20.95 -2.90
C ALA A 290 -10.96 22.07 -3.50
N GLY A 291 -12.29 21.95 -3.44
CA GLY A 291 -13.21 22.91 -4.07
C GLY A 291 -13.19 22.86 -5.61
N VAL A 292 -12.85 21.70 -6.19
CA VAL A 292 -12.79 21.47 -7.64
C VAL A 292 -13.84 20.45 -8.08
N THR A 293 -14.19 20.47 -9.37
CA THR A 293 -15.09 19.47 -9.95
C THR A 293 -14.29 18.22 -10.37
N CYS A 294 -14.88 17.05 -10.30
CA CYS A 294 -14.20 15.84 -10.77
C CYS A 294 -13.79 15.89 -12.26
N PRO A 295 -14.58 16.47 -13.19
CA PRO A 295 -14.17 16.65 -14.57
C PRO A 295 -12.91 17.53 -14.76
N SER A 296 -12.53 18.35 -13.76
CA SER A 296 -11.28 19.10 -13.79
C SER A 296 -10.02 18.23 -13.67
N ILE A 297 -10.17 16.94 -13.29
CA ILE A 297 -9.07 15.96 -13.30
C ILE A 297 -8.82 15.57 -14.76
N LEU A 298 -7.74 16.07 -15.32
CA LEU A 298 -7.39 15.88 -16.73
C LEU A 298 -6.30 14.83 -16.96
N ARG A 299 -5.60 14.40 -15.91
CA ARG A 299 -4.53 13.38 -15.97
C ARG A 299 -4.47 12.60 -14.68
N MET A 300 -4.23 11.30 -14.79
CA MET A 300 -4.08 10.41 -13.64
C MET A 300 -2.84 9.54 -13.81
N SER A 301 -2.21 9.17 -12.69
CA SER A 301 -1.11 8.22 -12.66
C SER A 301 -1.29 7.23 -11.51
N VAL A 302 -0.86 5.99 -11.71
CA VAL A 302 -1.04 4.89 -10.76
C VAL A 302 0.29 4.16 -10.56
N GLY A 303 0.79 4.15 -9.33
CA GLY A 303 1.78 3.21 -8.84
C GLY A 303 1.06 2.04 -8.14
N ALA A 304 1.36 0.81 -8.53
CA ALA A 304 0.75 -0.37 -7.93
C ALA A 304 1.53 -1.62 -8.31
N ASN A 305 1.50 -2.65 -7.46
CA ASN A 305 2.12 -3.91 -7.82
C ASN A 305 1.42 -4.58 -9.02
N THR A 306 2.09 -5.52 -9.65
CA THR A 306 1.62 -6.17 -10.87
C THR A 306 0.21 -6.75 -10.74
N THR A 307 -0.10 -7.40 -9.62
CA THR A 307 -1.44 -7.95 -9.36
C THR A 307 -2.49 -6.85 -9.25
N MET A 308 -2.20 -5.79 -8.49
CA MET A 308 -3.15 -4.67 -8.33
C MET A 308 -3.41 -3.97 -9.64
N ASN A 309 -2.41 -3.82 -10.52
CA ASN A 309 -2.59 -3.28 -11.87
C ASN A 309 -3.55 -4.14 -12.70
N HIS A 310 -3.40 -5.49 -12.68
CA HIS A 310 -4.33 -6.40 -13.37
C HIS A 310 -5.75 -6.32 -12.82
N LEU A 311 -5.90 -6.29 -11.49
CA LEU A 311 -7.21 -6.20 -10.84
C LEU A 311 -7.90 -4.87 -11.09
N LEU A 312 -7.15 -3.76 -11.16
CA LEU A 312 -7.64 -2.42 -11.48
C LEU A 312 -8.27 -2.38 -12.87
N VAL A 313 -7.56 -2.86 -13.88
CA VAL A 313 -8.04 -2.85 -15.27
C VAL A 313 -8.98 -4.01 -15.60
N GLY A 314 -9.14 -4.97 -14.68
CA GLY A 314 -10.01 -6.13 -14.86
C GLY A 314 -9.47 -7.19 -15.81
N VAL A 315 -8.14 -7.24 -16.00
CA VAL A 315 -7.45 -8.26 -16.79
C VAL A 315 -7.16 -9.50 -15.93
N ASP A 316 -7.04 -10.66 -16.55
CA ASP A 316 -6.76 -11.91 -15.84
C ASP A 316 -5.36 -11.91 -15.24
N ALA A 317 -5.26 -12.15 -13.94
CA ALA A 317 -4.02 -12.20 -13.19
C ALA A 317 -3.57 -13.64 -12.86
N GLN A 318 -4.23 -14.70 -13.38
CA GLN A 318 -3.87 -16.08 -13.02
C GLN A 318 -2.43 -16.42 -13.41
N SER A 319 -1.97 -15.92 -14.57
CA SER A 319 -0.60 -16.13 -15.04
C SER A 319 0.48 -15.49 -14.16
N VAL A 320 0.14 -14.49 -13.35
CA VAL A 320 1.08 -13.86 -12.42
C VAL A 320 1.59 -14.85 -11.36
N ARG A 321 0.74 -15.80 -10.92
CA ARG A 321 1.09 -16.78 -9.86
C ARG A 321 1.40 -18.19 -10.37
N MET A 322 1.33 -18.40 -11.67
CA MET A 322 1.54 -19.73 -12.29
C MET A 322 2.79 -19.72 -13.15
N ASP A 323 3.63 -20.76 -13.00
CA ASP A 323 4.79 -20.94 -13.89
C ASP A 323 4.36 -20.87 -15.36
N PRO A 324 5.05 -20.09 -16.20
CA PRO A 324 6.33 -19.38 -16.01
C PRO A 324 6.22 -17.95 -15.45
N TYR A 325 5.17 -17.60 -14.71
CA TYR A 325 4.99 -16.32 -13.99
C TYR A 325 5.01 -15.10 -14.93
N ILE A 326 4.27 -15.15 -16.04
CA ILE A 326 4.25 -14.06 -17.04
C ILE A 326 2.95 -13.26 -16.92
N PRO A 327 3.01 -11.96 -16.53
CA PRO A 327 1.85 -11.07 -16.50
C PRO A 327 1.25 -10.86 -17.90
N SER A 328 -0.01 -10.42 -17.95
CA SER A 328 -0.68 -10.10 -19.21
C SER A 328 -0.10 -8.84 -19.87
N PHE A 329 0.47 -7.94 -19.09
CA PHE A 329 1.16 -6.73 -19.58
C PHE A 329 2.21 -6.24 -18.59
N PHE A 330 3.26 -5.62 -19.09
CA PHE A 330 4.21 -4.82 -18.32
C PHE A 330 3.89 -3.34 -18.44
N LEU A 331 3.62 -2.86 -19.64
CA LEU A 331 3.26 -1.47 -19.92
C LEU A 331 1.93 -1.44 -20.69
N TRP A 332 1.05 -0.54 -20.31
CA TRP A 332 -0.21 -0.30 -21.01
C TRP A 332 -0.38 1.20 -21.24
N ASN A 333 -0.47 1.57 -22.52
CA ASN A 333 -0.72 2.93 -22.98
C ASN A 333 -2.14 3.09 -23.52
N GLY A 334 -2.69 4.31 -23.44
CA GLY A 334 -3.97 4.67 -24.02
C GLY A 334 -5.19 4.34 -23.17
N LEU A 335 -5.00 4.01 -21.88
CA LEU A 335 -6.09 3.85 -20.93
C LEU A 335 -6.67 5.22 -20.54
N LEU A 336 -7.99 5.37 -20.58
CA LEU A 336 -8.71 6.58 -20.22
C LEU A 336 -9.58 6.37 -18.98
N ALA A 337 -9.88 7.46 -18.26
CA ALA A 337 -10.72 7.40 -17.06
C ALA A 337 -12.12 6.82 -17.34
N GLN A 338 -12.69 7.07 -18.52
CA GLN A 338 -13.99 6.49 -18.94
C GLN A 338 -13.96 4.97 -19.03
N ASP A 339 -12.84 4.36 -19.40
CA ASP A 339 -12.70 2.89 -19.55
C ASP A 339 -12.82 2.21 -18.18
N LEU A 340 -12.35 2.88 -17.14
CA LEU A 340 -12.42 2.43 -15.75
C LEU A 340 -13.64 2.98 -14.99
N LYS A 341 -14.42 3.87 -15.61
CA LYS A 341 -15.57 4.56 -14.98
C LYS A 341 -15.16 5.31 -13.69
N ILE A 342 -13.99 5.91 -13.72
CA ILE A 342 -13.50 6.78 -12.65
C ILE A 342 -14.17 8.16 -12.79
N PRO A 343 -14.55 8.83 -11.67
CA PRO A 343 -15.13 10.17 -11.70
C PRO A 343 -14.03 11.23 -11.96
N ALA A 344 -13.60 11.33 -13.20
CA ALA A 344 -12.64 12.31 -13.72
C ALA A 344 -13.11 12.77 -15.11
N ASN A 345 -12.36 13.62 -15.79
CA ASN A 345 -12.65 13.89 -17.20
C ASN A 345 -12.63 12.56 -17.99
N PRO A 346 -13.67 12.26 -18.80
CA PRO A 346 -13.71 11.00 -19.54
C PRO A 346 -12.48 10.72 -20.41
N LEU A 347 -11.87 11.76 -20.94
CA LEU A 347 -10.69 11.71 -21.79
C LEU A 347 -9.38 11.76 -21.03
N ALA A 348 -9.41 11.88 -19.69
CA ALA A 348 -8.21 11.93 -18.88
C ALA A 348 -7.39 10.62 -19.05
N PRO A 349 -6.13 10.69 -19.49
CA PRO A 349 -5.26 9.54 -19.55
C PRO A 349 -4.97 9.04 -18.13
N VAL A 350 -4.99 7.71 -17.97
CA VAL A 350 -4.62 6.99 -16.76
C VAL A 350 -3.29 6.29 -17.03
N LEU A 351 -2.20 6.88 -16.56
CA LEU A 351 -0.86 6.34 -16.70
C LEU A 351 -0.64 5.29 -15.61
N ILE A 352 -0.40 4.07 -16.00
CA ILE A 352 0.00 3.00 -15.08
C ILE A 352 1.52 2.89 -15.13
N ALA A 353 2.18 3.02 -13.98
CA ALA A 353 3.62 2.79 -13.90
C ALA A 353 3.94 1.35 -14.32
N PRO A 354 4.97 1.14 -15.15
CA PRO A 354 5.25 -0.17 -15.75
C PRO A 354 5.55 -1.25 -14.72
N ASN A 355 5.05 -2.46 -14.95
CA ASN A 355 5.49 -3.64 -14.22
C ASN A 355 6.81 -4.17 -14.82
N ILE A 356 7.55 -4.96 -14.06
CA ILE A 356 8.81 -5.59 -14.51
C ILE A 356 8.70 -7.11 -14.46
N GLY A 357 8.00 -7.62 -13.47
CA GLY A 357 7.82 -9.04 -13.21
C GLY A 357 6.49 -9.34 -12.56
N SER A 358 6.29 -10.58 -12.18
CA SER A 358 5.06 -11.01 -11.50
C SER A 358 4.85 -10.34 -10.16
N TYR A 359 5.92 -10.12 -9.41
CA TYR A 359 5.87 -9.58 -8.05
C TYR A 359 6.59 -8.24 -7.89
N VAL A 360 7.18 -7.70 -8.96
CA VAL A 360 7.74 -6.34 -9.00
C VAL A 360 6.95 -5.52 -9.99
N GLY A 361 6.20 -4.57 -9.50
CA GLY A 361 5.22 -3.81 -10.26
C GLY A 361 5.53 -2.33 -10.41
N GLY A 362 4.49 -1.59 -10.79
CA GLY A 362 4.55 -0.16 -11.02
C GLY A 362 4.82 0.66 -9.77
N ASP A 363 4.52 0.15 -8.57
CA ASP A 363 4.92 0.76 -7.30
C ASP A 363 6.45 0.86 -7.19
N ILE A 364 7.16 -0.20 -7.61
CA ILE A 364 8.62 -0.24 -7.55
C ILE A 364 9.28 0.56 -8.66
N THR A 365 8.73 0.58 -9.87
CA THR A 365 9.28 1.44 -10.93
C THR A 365 9.08 2.92 -10.63
N ALA A 366 7.91 3.29 -10.10
CA ALA A 366 7.65 4.63 -9.61
C ALA A 366 8.55 4.98 -8.40
N GLY A 367 8.73 4.02 -7.46
CA GLY A 367 9.64 4.18 -6.34
C GLY A 367 11.11 4.32 -6.74
N THR A 368 11.55 3.53 -7.72
CA THR A 368 12.90 3.63 -8.29
C THR A 368 13.11 4.99 -8.97
N LEU A 369 12.11 5.50 -9.69
CA LEU A 369 12.16 6.87 -10.21
C LEU A 369 12.37 7.86 -9.07
N ALA A 370 11.54 7.78 -8.03
CA ALA A 370 11.56 8.73 -6.90
C ALA A 370 12.85 8.66 -6.06
N SER A 371 13.48 7.49 -5.97
CA SER A 371 14.75 7.30 -5.22
C SER A 371 15.96 7.93 -5.91
N GLY A 372 15.88 8.18 -7.23
CA GLY A 372 17.00 8.73 -8.01
C GLY A 372 18.16 7.75 -8.26
N ILE A 373 18.05 6.49 -7.86
CA ILE A 373 19.10 5.46 -8.06
C ILE A 373 19.49 5.30 -9.53
N TRP A 374 18.55 5.48 -10.43
CA TRP A 374 18.72 5.38 -11.89
C TRP A 374 19.62 6.46 -12.49
N ASP A 375 19.91 7.54 -11.76
CA ASP A 375 20.76 8.67 -12.19
C ASP A 375 22.05 8.78 -11.35
N SER A 376 22.26 7.89 -10.39
CA SER A 376 23.41 7.89 -9.48
C SER A 376 24.55 6.99 -9.98
N ASP A 377 25.80 7.40 -9.77
CA ASP A 377 26.98 6.53 -9.93
C ASP A 377 27.12 5.57 -8.73
N ALA A 378 26.62 5.98 -7.54
CA ALA A 378 26.73 5.21 -6.31
C ALA A 378 25.89 3.93 -6.36
N LEU A 379 26.50 2.78 -6.02
CA LEU A 379 25.78 1.52 -5.89
C LEU A 379 24.82 1.60 -4.70
N SER A 380 23.55 1.52 -5.00
CA SER A 380 22.49 1.77 -4.02
C SER A 380 21.52 0.60 -3.94
N LEU A 381 21.01 0.37 -2.74
CA LEU A 381 19.95 -0.58 -2.45
C LEU A 381 18.66 0.20 -2.18
N PHE A 382 17.59 -0.12 -2.88
CA PHE A 382 16.25 0.42 -2.61
C PHE A 382 15.37 -0.71 -2.12
N ILE A 383 14.72 -0.52 -0.98
CA ILE A 383 13.87 -1.50 -0.31
C ILE A 383 12.51 -0.85 -0.06
N ASP A 384 11.45 -1.40 -0.63
CA ASP A 384 10.08 -1.05 -0.26
C ASP A 384 9.54 -2.10 0.73
N LEU A 385 9.13 -1.62 1.90
CA LEU A 385 8.63 -2.45 3.00
C LEU A 385 7.11 -2.31 3.09
N GLY A 386 6.42 -3.29 2.55
CA GLY A 386 4.99 -3.47 2.66
C GLY A 386 4.62 -4.87 3.14
N THR A 387 3.48 -5.37 2.69
CA THR A 387 3.06 -6.78 2.87
C THR A 387 4.04 -7.73 2.17
N ASN A 388 4.65 -7.30 1.06
CA ASN A 388 5.83 -7.92 0.47
C ASN A 388 7.05 -7.04 0.76
N GLY A 389 8.24 -7.57 0.50
CA GLY A 389 9.48 -6.80 0.44
C GLY A 389 9.96 -6.80 -1.00
N GLU A 390 9.91 -5.65 -1.64
CA GLU A 390 10.45 -5.46 -2.97
C GLU A 390 11.79 -4.74 -2.89
N ILE A 391 12.77 -5.23 -3.65
CA ILE A 391 14.16 -4.80 -3.54
C ILE A 391 14.71 -4.51 -4.93
N VAL A 392 15.42 -3.37 -5.05
CA VAL A 392 16.18 -2.99 -6.24
C VAL A 392 17.61 -2.71 -5.81
N PHE A 393 18.58 -3.19 -6.58
CA PHE A 393 20.00 -2.89 -6.40
C PHE A 393 20.63 -2.46 -7.71
N GLY A 394 21.52 -1.49 -7.66
CA GLY A 394 22.29 -1.02 -8.80
C GLY A 394 22.58 0.47 -8.76
N ASN A 395 22.73 1.03 -9.92
CA ASN A 395 23.03 2.44 -10.17
C ASN A 395 22.55 2.82 -11.58
N ARG A 396 23.06 3.92 -12.17
CA ARG A 396 22.72 4.34 -13.53
C ARG A 396 23.07 3.32 -14.63
N ASP A 397 24.05 2.45 -14.39
CA ASP A 397 24.57 1.51 -15.41
C ASP A 397 23.75 0.22 -15.46
N PHE A 398 23.21 -0.22 -14.34
CA PHE A 398 22.37 -1.40 -14.26
C PHE A 398 21.42 -1.36 -13.07
N LEU A 399 20.27 -1.99 -13.18
CA LEU A 399 19.31 -2.21 -12.11
C LEU A 399 18.86 -3.67 -12.12
N VAL A 400 18.90 -4.30 -10.94
CA VAL A 400 18.35 -5.64 -10.72
C VAL A 400 17.33 -5.59 -9.59
N SER A 401 16.26 -6.36 -9.71
CA SER A 401 15.17 -6.34 -8.74
C SER A 401 14.66 -7.74 -8.41
N CYS A 402 14.14 -7.89 -7.21
CA CYS A 402 13.41 -9.08 -6.78
C CYS A 402 12.28 -8.70 -5.81
N ALA A 403 11.40 -9.66 -5.55
CA ALA A 403 10.41 -9.55 -4.51
C ALA A 403 10.48 -10.75 -3.57
N CYS A 404 10.33 -10.53 -2.27
CA CYS A 404 10.24 -11.56 -1.27
C CYS A 404 8.90 -11.51 -0.53
N SER A 405 8.43 -12.67 -0.07
CA SER A 405 7.21 -12.77 0.74
C SER A 405 7.57 -12.56 2.20
N ALA A 406 7.65 -11.31 2.64
CA ALA A 406 7.90 -10.95 4.04
C ALA A 406 6.67 -11.26 4.92
N GLY A 407 5.48 -11.28 4.35
CA GLY A 407 4.23 -11.49 5.08
C GLY A 407 3.82 -10.24 5.88
N PRO A 408 2.68 -10.30 6.58
CA PRO A 408 2.11 -9.13 7.27
C PRO A 408 2.73 -8.86 8.66
N ALA A 409 3.81 -9.55 9.05
CA ALA A 409 4.40 -9.42 10.40
C ALA A 409 4.83 -7.99 10.70
N PHE A 410 5.40 -7.28 9.72
CA PHE A 410 5.79 -5.88 9.86
C PHE A 410 4.61 -4.90 9.96
N GLU A 411 3.42 -5.30 9.53
CA GLU A 411 2.17 -4.54 9.70
C GLU A 411 1.41 -4.95 10.97
N GLY A 412 2.03 -5.76 11.85
CA GLY A 412 1.39 -6.32 13.05
C GLY A 412 0.46 -7.50 12.76
N GLY A 413 0.41 -8.00 11.53
CA GLY A 413 -0.23 -9.26 11.18
C GLY A 413 0.60 -10.44 11.68
N ASP A 414 -0.04 -11.60 11.88
CA ASP A 414 0.60 -12.84 12.38
C ASP A 414 1.33 -12.72 13.75
N ILE A 415 1.15 -11.59 14.45
CA ILE A 415 1.66 -11.30 15.79
C ILE A 415 0.47 -11.20 16.75
N SER A 416 0.50 -11.89 17.88
CA SER A 416 -0.64 -12.04 18.79
C SER A 416 -1.19 -10.70 19.29
N CYS A 417 -0.31 -9.80 19.76
CA CYS A 417 -0.65 -8.44 20.16
C CYS A 417 -0.29 -7.40 19.09
N GLY A 418 -0.05 -7.84 17.85
CA GLY A 418 0.32 -6.95 16.75
C GLY A 418 -0.85 -6.09 16.30
N MET A 419 -0.57 -4.83 16.00
CA MET A 419 -1.51 -3.85 15.46
C MET A 419 -0.80 -2.87 14.52
N ARG A 420 -1.56 -2.07 13.81
CA ARG A 420 -1.00 -0.98 13.02
C ARG A 420 -0.55 0.16 13.92
N ALA A 421 0.29 1.06 13.40
CA ALA A 421 0.77 2.24 14.11
C ALA A 421 -0.38 3.28 14.27
N THR A 422 -1.30 3.00 15.18
CA THR A 422 -2.43 3.84 15.58
C THR A 422 -2.35 4.13 17.08
N ASP A 423 -3.23 4.98 17.61
CA ASP A 423 -3.26 5.31 19.01
C ASP A 423 -3.28 4.04 19.89
N GLY A 424 -2.40 4.00 20.89
CA GLY A 424 -2.19 2.85 21.76
C GLY A 424 -1.18 1.81 21.27
N ALA A 425 -0.64 1.95 20.06
CA ALA A 425 0.40 1.05 19.56
C ALA A 425 1.76 1.36 20.19
N ILE A 426 2.44 0.36 20.72
CA ILE A 426 3.84 0.47 21.13
C ILE A 426 4.67 0.58 19.85
N GLU A 427 5.35 1.72 19.66
CA GLU A 427 6.15 2.02 18.48
C GLU A 427 7.65 1.90 18.70
N ALA A 428 8.12 2.02 19.94
CA ALA A 428 9.51 1.83 20.31
C ALA A 428 9.62 1.17 21.69
N CYS A 429 10.69 0.44 21.91
CA CYS A 429 10.97 -0.25 23.17
C CYS A 429 12.48 -0.33 23.43
N THR A 430 12.86 -0.11 24.69
CA THR A 430 14.17 -0.48 25.22
C THR A 430 14.00 -1.38 26.43
N VAL A 431 14.92 -2.30 26.67
CA VAL A 431 14.86 -3.25 27.78
C VAL A 431 16.12 -3.13 28.64
N ASP A 432 15.95 -2.98 29.95
CA ASP A 432 17.07 -3.03 30.87
C ASP A 432 17.66 -4.45 30.94
N LYS A 433 18.95 -4.58 30.74
CA LYS A 433 19.63 -5.89 30.65
C LYS A 433 19.58 -6.70 31.96
N VAL A 434 19.50 -6.03 33.11
CA VAL A 434 19.57 -6.67 34.44
C VAL A 434 18.16 -6.97 34.96
N THR A 435 17.30 -5.97 35.01
CA THR A 435 15.94 -6.07 35.56
C THR A 435 14.95 -6.67 34.59
N MET A 436 15.25 -6.63 33.30
CA MET A 436 14.36 -6.99 32.18
C MET A 436 13.10 -6.13 32.12
N GLU A 437 13.13 -4.90 32.69
CA GLU A 437 12.01 -3.96 32.60
C GLU A 437 12.01 -3.22 31.25
N PRO A 438 10.86 -3.16 30.56
CA PRO A 438 10.74 -2.42 29.33
C PRO A 438 10.46 -0.94 29.60
N THR A 439 11.00 -0.08 28.74
CA THR A 439 10.58 1.32 28.58
C THR A 439 10.03 1.46 27.18
N VAL A 440 8.78 1.90 27.05
CA VAL A 440 8.06 1.92 25.77
C VAL A 440 7.67 3.34 25.38
N SER A 441 7.63 3.62 24.07
CA SER A 441 6.94 4.76 23.46
C SER A 441 5.65 4.26 22.82
N ILE A 442 4.55 4.97 23.07
CA ILE A 442 3.21 4.59 22.61
C ILE A 442 2.69 5.71 21.70
N VAL A 443 2.12 5.33 20.57
CA VAL A 443 1.48 6.27 19.63
C VAL A 443 0.24 6.87 20.28
N GLY A 444 0.08 8.20 20.25
CA GLY A 444 -1.07 8.90 20.80
C GLY A 444 -0.71 9.99 21.79
N ASP A 445 -1.63 10.34 22.66
CA ASP A 445 -1.44 11.36 23.69
C ASP A 445 -0.53 10.87 24.83
N ALA A 446 -0.01 11.80 25.65
CA ALA A 446 0.97 11.51 26.70
C ALA A 446 0.49 10.48 27.75
N ASP A 447 -0.82 10.37 27.96
CA ASP A 447 -1.44 9.44 28.93
C ASP A 447 -1.95 8.15 28.27
N GLN A 448 -1.67 7.94 26.97
CA GLN A 448 -2.13 6.79 26.21
C GLN A 448 -1.52 5.50 26.75
N LYS A 449 -2.35 4.53 27.10
CA LYS A 449 -1.91 3.20 27.50
C LYS A 449 -1.74 2.27 26.30
N ALA A 450 -0.92 1.23 26.48
CA ALA A 450 -0.68 0.24 25.46
C ALA A 450 -1.95 -0.56 25.11
N VAL A 451 -2.22 -0.69 23.81
CA VAL A 451 -3.26 -1.55 23.24
C VAL A 451 -2.65 -2.77 22.54
N GLY A 452 -1.50 -2.56 21.88
CA GLY A 452 -0.77 -3.59 21.15
C GLY A 452 0.58 -3.08 20.64
N ILE A 453 1.18 -3.75 19.68
CA ILE A 453 2.55 -3.49 19.21
C ILE A 453 2.51 -3.27 17.69
N CYS A 454 3.02 -2.15 17.19
CA CYS A 454 3.15 -1.96 15.75
C CYS A 454 4.49 -2.49 15.23
N GLY A 455 4.68 -2.46 13.90
CA GLY A 455 5.84 -3.07 13.24
C GLY A 455 7.19 -2.57 13.76
N SER A 456 7.35 -1.25 13.95
CA SER A 456 8.58 -0.67 14.52
C SER A 456 8.81 -1.14 15.96
N GLY A 457 7.76 -1.18 16.78
CA GLY A 457 7.83 -1.71 18.15
C GLY A 457 8.23 -3.19 18.20
N ILE A 458 7.75 -4.01 17.26
CA ILE A 458 8.13 -5.42 17.17
C ILE A 458 9.63 -5.56 16.87
N ILE A 459 10.17 -4.76 15.94
CA ILE A 459 11.60 -4.73 15.61
C ILE A 459 12.41 -4.38 16.86
N ASP A 460 12.04 -3.31 17.56
CA ASP A 460 12.74 -2.87 18.76
C ASP A 460 12.68 -3.92 19.86
N ILE A 461 11.51 -4.47 20.16
CA ILE A 461 11.32 -5.48 21.22
C ILE A 461 12.20 -6.71 20.93
N ILE A 462 12.17 -7.27 19.72
CA ILE A 462 12.95 -8.46 19.39
C ILE A 462 14.45 -8.17 19.43
N SER A 463 14.88 -7.00 18.93
CA SER A 463 16.27 -6.56 19.03
C SER A 463 16.73 -6.46 20.48
N GLU A 464 15.95 -5.83 21.34
CA GLU A 464 16.26 -5.65 22.76
C GLU A 464 16.27 -6.99 23.53
N LEU A 465 15.30 -7.87 23.28
CA LEU A 465 15.27 -9.20 23.88
C LEU A 465 16.50 -10.02 23.50
N TYR A 466 16.95 -9.92 22.25
CA TYR A 466 18.15 -10.60 21.78
C TYR A 466 19.42 -9.95 22.36
N ARG A 467 19.55 -8.61 22.33
CA ARG A 467 20.67 -7.84 22.91
C ARG A 467 20.85 -8.11 24.41
N CYS A 468 19.74 -8.22 25.16
CA CYS A 468 19.76 -8.51 26.59
C CYS A 468 19.96 -10.00 26.92
N GLY A 469 20.08 -10.87 25.92
CA GLY A 469 20.19 -12.32 26.11
C GLY A 469 18.97 -12.95 26.79
N ILE A 470 17.80 -12.36 26.60
CA ILE A 470 16.51 -12.90 27.07
C ILE A 470 16.04 -13.98 26.11
N VAL A 471 16.26 -13.79 24.80
CA VAL A 471 16.07 -14.82 23.79
C VAL A 471 17.39 -15.20 23.13
N ASN A 472 17.46 -16.44 22.64
CA ASN A 472 18.59 -16.93 21.87
C ASN A 472 18.45 -16.60 20.37
N ALA A 473 19.43 -16.97 19.54
CA ALA A 473 19.41 -16.73 18.10
C ALA A 473 18.22 -17.36 17.35
N LYS A 474 17.51 -18.31 17.95
CA LYS A 474 16.27 -18.89 17.39
C LYS A 474 15.00 -18.21 17.91
N GLY A 475 15.12 -17.17 18.72
CA GLY A 475 13.98 -16.47 19.32
C GLY A 475 13.33 -17.22 20.51
N LEU A 476 13.99 -18.23 21.07
CA LEU A 476 13.50 -18.97 22.22
C LEU A 476 13.95 -18.30 23.52
N PHE A 477 13.05 -18.18 24.50
CA PHE A 477 13.37 -17.57 25.80
C PHE A 477 14.33 -18.47 26.60
N ILE A 478 15.45 -17.89 27.06
CA ILE A 478 16.51 -18.56 27.80
C ILE A 478 16.74 -17.98 29.20
N ARG A 479 16.04 -16.88 29.55
CA ARG A 479 16.01 -16.31 30.90
C ARG A 479 14.63 -16.47 31.51
N GLU A 480 14.56 -16.41 32.84
CA GLU A 480 13.35 -16.40 33.64
C GLU A 480 13.26 -15.11 34.45
N GLY A 481 12.04 -14.65 34.75
CA GLY A 481 11.80 -13.43 35.51
C GLY A 481 10.32 -13.07 35.52
N GLU A 482 9.97 -11.97 36.18
CA GLU A 482 8.57 -11.54 36.30
C GLU A 482 7.92 -11.25 34.96
N ARG A 483 8.68 -10.69 34.04
CA ARG A 483 8.24 -10.35 32.67
C ARG A 483 8.30 -11.55 31.70
N VAL A 484 9.07 -12.62 32.04
CA VAL A 484 9.16 -13.83 31.20
C VAL A 484 8.30 -14.93 31.81
N ARG A 485 7.19 -15.22 31.16
CA ARG A 485 6.21 -16.23 31.60
C ARG A 485 6.19 -17.42 30.63
N ARG A 486 5.86 -18.60 31.16
CA ARG A 486 5.63 -19.79 30.34
C ARG A 486 4.21 -20.27 30.51
N ASP A 487 3.60 -20.69 29.39
CA ASP A 487 2.29 -21.32 29.40
C ASP A 487 2.36 -22.79 29.86
N HIS A 488 1.23 -23.47 29.91
CA HIS A 488 1.13 -24.89 30.31
C HIS A 488 1.79 -25.85 29.32
N HIS A 489 2.12 -25.41 28.09
CA HIS A 489 2.89 -26.16 27.10
C HIS A 489 4.40 -25.82 27.17
N GLY A 490 4.81 -24.93 28.07
CA GLY A 490 6.19 -24.52 28.22
C GLY A 490 6.63 -23.43 27.23
N MET A 491 5.71 -22.87 26.42
CA MET A 491 5.98 -21.79 25.48
C MET A 491 6.26 -20.50 26.26
N GLY A 492 7.39 -19.86 25.97
CA GLY A 492 7.77 -18.61 26.58
C GLY A 492 7.06 -17.40 25.97
N ARG A 493 6.82 -16.38 26.79
CA ARG A 493 6.39 -15.04 26.34
C ARG A 493 7.01 -13.96 27.22
N TYR A 494 7.24 -12.80 26.66
CA TYR A 494 7.68 -11.61 27.38
C TYR A 494 6.53 -10.62 27.47
N VAL A 495 6.21 -10.19 28.71
CA VAL A 495 5.13 -9.24 28.99
C VAL A 495 5.70 -7.83 28.94
N ILE A 496 5.23 -7.02 27.98
CA ILE A 496 5.64 -5.63 27.78
C ILE A 496 4.79 -4.71 28.68
N ALA A 497 3.47 -4.93 28.71
CA ALA A 497 2.56 -4.23 29.60
C ALA A 497 1.63 -5.24 30.29
N PHE A 498 1.53 -5.16 31.62
CA PHE A 498 0.60 -5.97 32.40
C PHE A 498 -0.84 -5.48 32.22
N GLU A 499 -1.82 -6.24 32.69
CA GLU A 499 -3.25 -5.94 32.55
C GLU A 499 -3.62 -4.53 33.08
N ASN A 500 -3.00 -4.09 34.19
CA ASN A 500 -3.21 -2.77 34.79
C ASN A 500 -2.47 -1.62 34.04
N GLU A 501 -1.49 -1.96 33.21
CA GLU A 501 -0.70 -1.03 32.41
C GLU A 501 -1.28 -0.85 30.99
N SER A 502 -2.16 -1.77 30.56
CA SER A 502 -2.79 -1.73 29.25
C SER A 502 -4.14 -1.03 29.25
N GLU A 503 -4.55 -0.48 28.09
CA GLU A 503 -5.86 0.13 27.88
C GLU A 503 -6.98 -0.92 27.87
N THR A 504 -6.68 -2.11 27.37
CA THR A 504 -7.65 -3.18 27.17
C THR A 504 -7.91 -4.01 28.42
N GLY A 505 -7.16 -3.80 29.52
CA GLY A 505 -7.19 -4.66 30.71
C GLY A 505 -6.64 -6.07 30.46
N ARG A 506 -5.92 -6.30 29.36
CA ARG A 506 -5.22 -7.54 29.02
C ARG A 506 -3.74 -7.28 28.88
N GLU A 507 -2.90 -8.27 29.18
CA GLU A 507 -1.47 -8.11 28.97
C GLU A 507 -1.13 -7.90 27.49
N VAL A 508 -0.17 -7.02 27.23
CA VAL A 508 0.46 -6.88 25.91
C VAL A 508 1.79 -7.61 25.96
N SER A 509 1.93 -8.66 25.19
CA SER A 509 3.09 -9.57 25.22
C SER A 509 3.49 -10.04 23.84
N ILE A 510 4.72 -10.53 23.73
CA ILE A 510 5.25 -11.21 22.54
C ILE A 510 5.69 -12.64 22.94
N ASN A 511 5.28 -13.64 22.18
CA ASN A 511 5.60 -15.05 22.45
C ASN A 511 6.56 -15.63 21.41
N GLU A 512 7.04 -16.86 21.64
CA GLU A 512 8.01 -17.55 20.76
C GLU A 512 7.46 -17.77 19.33
N VAL A 513 6.14 -17.90 19.16
CA VAL A 513 5.52 -18.05 17.82
C VAL A 513 5.53 -16.71 17.09
N ASP A 514 5.24 -15.62 17.79
CA ASP A 514 5.32 -14.27 17.24
C ASP A 514 6.73 -13.96 16.76
N ILE A 515 7.74 -14.31 17.60
CA ILE A 515 9.15 -14.11 17.26
C ILE A 515 9.57 -14.98 16.06
N ASP A 516 9.11 -16.26 15.97
CA ASP A 516 9.40 -17.12 14.83
C ASP A 516 8.77 -16.57 13.52
N ASN A 517 7.52 -16.09 13.57
CA ASN A 517 6.89 -15.44 12.43
C ASN A 517 7.68 -14.20 11.97
N PHE A 518 8.14 -13.40 12.91
CA PHE A 518 8.96 -12.23 12.61
C PHE A 518 10.34 -12.60 12.05
N ILE A 519 11.02 -13.61 12.62
CA ILE A 519 12.31 -14.11 12.13
C ILE A 519 12.20 -14.60 10.68
N ARG A 520 11.11 -15.26 10.30
CA ARG A 520 10.85 -15.64 8.91
C ARG A 520 10.68 -14.43 8.00
N ALA A 521 9.93 -13.43 8.44
CA ALA A 521 9.70 -12.21 7.68
C ALA A 521 11.02 -11.45 7.42
N LYS A 522 11.84 -11.22 8.46
CA LYS A 522 13.14 -10.58 8.30
C LYS A 522 14.12 -11.43 7.50
N GLY A 523 14.05 -12.75 7.66
CA GLY A 523 14.86 -13.71 6.92
C GLY A 523 14.57 -13.66 5.41
N ALA A 524 13.32 -13.48 5.02
CA ALA A 524 12.92 -13.30 3.63
C ALA A 524 13.56 -12.03 3.03
N ILE A 525 13.56 -10.91 3.76
CA ILE A 525 14.16 -9.66 3.29
C ILE A 525 15.67 -9.81 3.15
N PHE A 526 16.35 -10.28 4.20
CA PHE A 526 17.81 -10.39 4.15
C PHE A 526 18.29 -11.38 3.09
N SER A 527 17.66 -12.55 2.98
CA SER A 527 18.02 -13.54 1.96
C SER A 527 17.77 -13.04 0.53
N ALA A 528 16.73 -12.24 0.32
CA ALA A 528 16.47 -11.61 -0.96
C ALA A 528 17.57 -10.60 -1.32
N ILE A 529 17.99 -9.74 -0.37
CA ILE A 529 19.10 -8.81 -0.55
C ILE A 529 20.38 -9.57 -0.87
N ALA A 530 20.73 -10.58 -0.06
CA ALA A 530 21.95 -11.37 -0.24
C ALA A 530 21.97 -12.08 -1.60
N THR A 531 20.83 -12.65 -2.02
CA THR A 531 20.70 -13.31 -3.33
C THR A 531 20.80 -12.32 -4.48
N LEU A 532 20.23 -11.13 -4.34
CA LEU A 532 20.30 -10.08 -5.34
C LEU A 532 21.75 -9.62 -5.56
N LEU A 533 22.47 -9.35 -4.47
CA LEU A 533 23.90 -9.01 -4.51
C LEU A 533 24.74 -10.12 -5.14
N GLN A 534 24.47 -11.38 -4.75
CA GLN A 534 25.16 -12.54 -5.31
C GLN A 534 24.90 -12.70 -6.81
N SER A 535 23.70 -12.37 -7.29
CA SER A 535 23.33 -12.50 -8.71
C SER A 535 24.15 -11.60 -9.64
N VAL A 536 24.72 -10.52 -9.08
CA VAL A 536 25.57 -9.56 -9.79
C VAL A 536 27.02 -9.58 -9.30
N ASP A 537 27.40 -10.61 -8.50
CA ASP A 537 28.75 -10.82 -7.96
C ASP A 537 29.28 -9.61 -7.14
N MET A 538 28.38 -8.96 -6.38
CA MET A 538 28.73 -7.81 -5.54
C MET A 538 28.72 -8.17 -4.05
N PRO A 539 29.73 -7.74 -3.27
CA PRO A 539 29.75 -7.90 -1.82
C PRO A 539 28.87 -6.83 -1.13
N VAL A 540 28.51 -7.06 0.14
CA VAL A 540 27.70 -6.13 0.94
C VAL A 540 28.39 -4.76 1.08
N GLU A 541 29.69 -4.74 1.18
CA GLU A 541 30.52 -3.54 1.34
C GLU A 541 30.46 -2.59 0.12
N ALA A 542 30.01 -3.12 -1.04
CA ALA A 542 29.81 -2.31 -2.23
C ALA A 542 28.58 -1.38 -2.13
N ILE A 543 27.69 -1.60 -1.17
CA ILE A 543 26.53 -0.75 -0.95
C ILE A 543 26.97 0.61 -0.40
N GLU A 544 26.69 1.67 -1.15
CA GLU A 544 27.00 3.04 -0.78
C GLU A 544 25.78 3.76 -0.17
N ASN A 545 24.56 3.45 -0.62
CA ASN A 545 23.32 3.99 -0.04
C ASN A 545 22.26 2.88 0.10
N VAL A 546 21.41 3.03 1.09
CA VAL A 546 20.23 2.19 1.31
C VAL A 546 18.99 3.08 1.44
N TYR A 547 18.16 3.06 0.42
CA TYR A 547 16.88 3.78 0.43
C TYR A 547 15.78 2.86 0.95
N VAL A 548 15.11 3.26 2.03
CA VAL A 548 14.01 2.52 2.64
C VAL A 548 12.71 3.27 2.42
N ALA A 549 11.74 2.62 1.79
CA ALA A 549 10.41 3.13 1.53
C ALA A 549 9.33 2.34 2.26
N GLY A 550 8.10 2.81 2.18
CA GLY A 550 6.91 2.18 2.76
C GLY A 550 6.51 2.78 4.12
N GLY A 551 5.26 2.59 4.51
CA GLY A 551 4.69 3.22 5.70
C GLY A 551 5.33 2.80 7.02
N ILE A 552 5.98 1.65 7.08
CA ILE A 552 6.67 1.12 8.27
C ILE A 552 8.03 1.82 8.45
N GLY A 553 8.68 2.20 7.35
CA GLY A 553 10.05 2.74 7.34
C GLY A 553 10.24 3.99 8.19
N SER A 554 9.21 4.85 8.33
CA SER A 554 9.31 6.10 9.10
C SER A 554 9.56 5.90 10.60
N GLY A 555 9.17 4.74 11.14
CA GLY A 555 9.29 4.43 12.57
C GLY A 555 10.38 3.41 12.90
N ILE A 556 11.07 2.86 11.89
CA ILE A 556 12.08 1.82 12.13
C ILE A 556 13.35 2.42 12.73
N ASN A 557 13.78 1.85 13.85
CA ASN A 557 15.12 2.03 14.36
C ASN A 557 16.09 1.19 13.51
N MET A 558 16.84 1.84 12.60
CA MET A 558 17.73 1.16 11.66
C MET A 558 18.80 0.34 12.36
N LYS A 559 19.33 0.81 13.50
CA LYS A 559 20.28 0.07 14.32
C LYS A 559 19.68 -1.26 14.77
N ASN A 560 18.45 -1.24 15.28
CA ASN A 560 17.76 -2.44 15.74
C ASN A 560 17.43 -3.39 14.57
N ALA A 561 17.04 -2.84 13.43
CA ALA A 561 16.79 -3.64 12.22
C ALA A 561 18.05 -4.35 11.71
N VAL A 562 19.21 -3.68 11.73
CA VAL A 562 20.51 -4.30 11.42
C VAL A 562 20.88 -5.34 12.47
N ASN A 563 20.74 -5.03 13.77
CA ASN A 563 21.09 -5.93 14.88
C ASN A 563 20.37 -7.28 14.86
N ILE A 564 19.14 -7.31 14.36
CA ILE A 564 18.38 -8.56 14.20
C ILE A 564 18.62 -9.24 12.84
N GLY A 565 19.44 -8.64 11.97
CA GLY A 565 19.75 -9.18 10.65
C GLY A 565 18.60 -9.03 9.64
N MET A 566 17.84 -7.96 9.72
CA MET A 566 16.83 -7.62 8.73
C MET A 566 17.45 -6.92 7.52
N PHE A 567 18.40 -6.00 7.78
CA PHE A 567 19.15 -5.27 6.78
C PHE A 567 20.63 -5.61 6.81
N PRO A 568 21.40 -5.36 5.73
CA PRO A 568 22.84 -5.52 5.70
C PRO A 568 23.53 -4.68 6.78
N ASP A 569 24.63 -5.21 7.34
CA ASP A 569 25.42 -4.51 8.35
C ASP A 569 26.37 -3.50 7.69
N VAL A 570 25.81 -2.38 7.27
CA VAL A 570 26.52 -1.21 6.72
C VAL A 570 26.35 -0.03 7.67
N GLU A 571 27.18 1.02 7.50
CA GLU A 571 27.12 2.22 8.33
C GLU A 571 25.72 2.84 8.31
N LEU A 572 25.22 3.29 9.48
CA LEU A 572 23.86 3.79 9.65
C LEU A 572 23.58 5.06 8.82
N GLU A 573 24.62 5.84 8.53
CA GLU A 573 24.57 7.06 7.73
C GLU A 573 24.19 6.79 6.26
N LYS A 574 24.36 5.54 5.79
CA LYS A 574 23.97 5.10 4.44
C LYS A 574 22.46 4.88 4.30
N PHE A 575 21.71 4.79 5.41
CA PHE A 575 20.27 4.56 5.38
C PHE A 575 19.50 5.88 5.22
N HIS A 576 18.64 5.93 4.21
CA HIS A 576 17.80 7.06 3.88
C HIS A 576 16.33 6.62 3.79
N TYR A 577 15.47 7.16 4.66
CA TYR A 577 14.04 6.93 4.54
C TYR A 577 13.44 7.89 3.51
N ILE A 578 12.72 7.35 2.52
CA ILE A 578 12.17 8.10 1.38
C ILE A 578 10.62 8.09 1.30
N GLY A 579 9.96 7.72 2.38
CA GLY A 579 8.50 7.83 2.51
C GLY A 579 7.73 6.87 1.59
N ASN A 580 6.57 7.32 1.11
CA ASN A 580 5.81 6.62 0.07
C ASN A 580 6.40 6.92 -1.31
N SER A 581 7.39 6.13 -1.70
CA SER A 581 8.12 6.31 -2.95
C SER A 581 7.24 6.05 -4.18
N SER A 582 6.28 5.09 -4.09
CA SER A 582 5.30 4.80 -5.13
C SER A 582 4.42 6.04 -5.43
N LEU A 583 3.89 6.68 -4.38
CA LEU A 583 3.11 7.92 -4.53
C LEU A 583 3.96 9.06 -5.07
N SER A 584 5.21 9.20 -4.61
CA SER A 584 6.14 10.24 -5.07
C SER A 584 6.47 10.10 -6.56
N GLY A 585 6.70 8.87 -7.03
CA GLY A 585 6.91 8.60 -8.45
C GLY A 585 5.64 8.78 -9.28
N ALA A 586 4.48 8.32 -8.78
CA ALA A 586 3.20 8.55 -9.44
C ALA A 586 2.91 10.06 -9.56
N TYR A 587 3.19 10.86 -8.52
CA TYR A 587 3.07 12.31 -8.60
C TYR A 587 4.01 12.90 -9.68
N ALA A 588 5.26 12.48 -9.75
CA ALA A 588 6.17 12.94 -10.79
C ALA A 588 5.64 12.60 -12.19
N MET A 589 5.10 11.41 -12.39
CA MET A 589 4.50 10.98 -13.66
C MET A 589 3.26 11.79 -14.05
N VAL A 590 2.43 12.20 -13.08
CA VAL A 590 1.24 13.03 -13.38
C VAL A 590 1.63 14.46 -13.71
N MET A 591 2.73 14.94 -13.15
CA MET A 591 3.22 16.33 -13.36
C MET A 591 4.10 16.48 -14.61
N SER A 592 4.74 15.39 -15.08
CA SER A 592 5.80 15.47 -16.08
C SER A 592 5.71 14.34 -17.08
N ASP A 593 5.71 14.69 -18.39
CA ASP A 593 5.81 13.71 -19.48
C ASP A 593 7.20 13.06 -19.50
N GLU A 594 8.25 13.82 -19.14
CA GLU A 594 9.62 13.28 -19.02
C GLU A 594 9.73 12.25 -17.89
N ALA A 595 9.09 12.51 -16.74
CA ALA A 595 9.05 11.55 -15.62
C ALA A 595 8.32 10.26 -16.02
N ALA A 596 7.20 10.36 -16.73
CA ALA A 596 6.47 9.19 -17.22
C ALA A 596 7.31 8.38 -18.23
N ALA A 597 8.00 9.04 -19.17
CA ALA A 597 8.90 8.39 -20.11
C ALA A 597 10.11 7.76 -19.40
N LYS A 598 10.69 8.45 -18.42
CA LYS A 598 11.84 7.94 -17.64
C LYS A 598 11.44 6.71 -16.81
N THR A 599 10.23 6.67 -16.24
CA THR A 599 9.74 5.49 -15.53
C THR A 599 9.68 4.27 -16.44
N ALA A 600 9.23 4.45 -17.69
CA ALA A 600 9.22 3.39 -18.70
C ALA A 600 10.64 2.94 -19.09
N GLU A 601 11.59 3.88 -19.22
CA GLU A 601 13.01 3.58 -19.48
C GLU A 601 13.65 2.81 -18.31
N VAL A 602 13.43 3.24 -17.06
CA VAL A 602 13.88 2.57 -15.85
C VAL A 602 13.37 1.12 -15.81
N ALA A 603 12.08 0.92 -16.10
CA ALA A 603 11.49 -0.42 -16.14
C ALA A 603 12.11 -1.29 -17.24
N ALA A 604 12.36 -0.73 -18.42
CA ALA A 604 12.95 -1.46 -19.55
C ALA A 604 14.42 -1.87 -19.29
N ASN A 605 15.15 -1.12 -18.47
CA ASN A 605 16.54 -1.37 -18.11
C ASN A 605 16.70 -2.18 -16.81
N MET A 606 15.62 -2.52 -16.13
CA MET A 606 15.65 -3.28 -14.88
C MET A 606 15.48 -4.78 -15.13
N THR A 607 16.39 -5.58 -14.58
CA THR A 607 16.33 -7.04 -14.63
C THR A 607 15.58 -7.57 -13.41
N TYR A 608 14.54 -8.37 -13.64
CA TYR A 608 13.82 -9.06 -12.57
C TYR A 608 14.42 -10.43 -12.29
N LEU A 609 14.70 -10.71 -11.01
CA LEU A 609 15.17 -12.00 -10.51
C LEU A 609 14.04 -12.72 -9.79
N GLU A 610 13.61 -13.88 -10.33
CA GLU A 610 12.62 -14.73 -9.67
C GLU A 610 13.31 -15.59 -8.60
N LEU A 611 13.16 -15.21 -7.33
CA LEU A 611 13.86 -15.86 -6.20
C LEU A 611 13.49 -17.34 -6.04
N SER A 612 12.23 -17.72 -6.34
CA SER A 612 11.75 -19.09 -6.19
C SER A 612 12.49 -20.09 -7.08
N THR A 613 13.07 -19.62 -8.15
CA THR A 613 13.83 -20.43 -9.12
C THR A 613 15.35 -20.25 -9.02
N TYR A 614 15.82 -19.32 -8.15
CA TYR A 614 17.25 -19.03 -8.02
C TYR A 614 17.98 -20.12 -7.21
N PRO A 615 19.04 -20.74 -7.75
CA PRO A 615 19.78 -21.78 -7.04
C PRO A 615 20.37 -21.28 -5.72
N GLY A 616 20.12 -21.99 -4.62
CA GLY A 616 20.67 -21.65 -3.30
C GLY A 616 19.84 -20.62 -2.51
N TYR A 617 18.78 -20.03 -3.09
CA TYR A 617 17.94 -19.07 -2.35
C TYR A 617 17.35 -19.66 -1.06
N MET A 618 16.83 -20.91 -1.11
CA MET A 618 16.26 -21.55 0.07
C MET A 618 17.29 -21.79 1.18
N ASP A 619 18.54 -22.11 0.83
CA ASP A 619 19.61 -22.26 1.81
C ASP A 619 19.96 -20.91 2.46
N SER A 620 20.00 -19.84 1.65
CA SER A 620 20.18 -18.45 2.13
C SER A 620 19.03 -18.03 3.06
N PHE A 621 17.80 -18.35 2.70
CA PHE A 621 16.61 -18.06 3.54
C PHE A 621 16.69 -18.78 4.89
N VAL A 622 16.97 -20.09 4.89
CA VAL A 622 17.12 -20.88 6.14
C VAL A 622 18.23 -20.32 7.01
N ALA A 623 19.35 -19.92 6.42
CA ALA A 623 20.47 -19.32 7.15
C ALA A 623 20.10 -17.95 7.75
N ALA A 624 19.25 -17.19 7.08
CA ALA A 624 18.76 -15.89 7.54
C ALA A 624 17.65 -16.00 8.60
N CYS A 625 17.05 -17.19 8.82
CA CYS A 625 16.05 -17.42 9.87
C CYS A 625 16.66 -17.59 11.27
N PHE A 626 17.63 -16.73 11.61
CA PHE A 626 18.28 -16.64 12.93
C PHE A 626 18.55 -15.17 13.25
N LEU A 627 18.75 -14.83 14.52
CA LEU A 627 19.12 -13.51 14.97
C LEU A 627 20.64 -13.41 15.19
N PRO A 628 21.39 -12.54 14.51
CA PRO A 628 21.02 -11.87 13.26
C PRO A 628 21.03 -12.84 12.07
N HIS A 629 21.94 -13.84 12.06
CA HIS A 629 22.16 -14.79 10.97
C HIS A 629 22.95 -16.01 11.51
N THR A 630 22.93 -17.15 10.80
CA THR A 630 23.80 -18.30 11.15
C THR A 630 25.27 -17.96 10.97
N ASP A 631 25.63 -17.22 9.93
CA ASP A 631 26.97 -16.69 9.74
C ASP A 631 27.09 -15.29 10.35
N LYS A 632 27.64 -15.23 11.56
CA LYS A 632 27.81 -13.98 12.32
C LYS A 632 28.84 -13.03 11.71
N ARG A 633 29.69 -13.50 10.78
CA ARG A 633 30.69 -12.65 10.11
C ARG A 633 30.04 -11.61 9.20
N LEU A 634 28.80 -11.84 8.78
CA LEU A 634 28.03 -10.90 8.00
C LEU A 634 27.52 -9.70 8.83
N PHE A 635 27.66 -9.75 10.17
CA PHE A 635 27.16 -8.72 11.09
C PHE A 635 28.25 -8.33 12.11
N PRO A 636 29.43 -7.81 11.66
CA PRO A 636 30.56 -7.53 12.53
C PRO A 636 30.28 -6.40 13.53
N HIS A 637 29.49 -5.38 13.18
CA HIS A 637 29.16 -4.26 14.07
C HIS A 637 28.11 -4.65 15.10
N SER A 638 27.11 -5.43 14.71
CA SER A 638 26.02 -5.88 15.60
C SER A 638 26.51 -6.79 16.74
N ILE A 639 27.61 -7.52 16.55
CA ILE A 639 28.14 -8.47 17.55
C ILE A 639 28.98 -7.77 18.61
N GLN A 640 29.59 -6.62 18.31
CA GLN A 640 30.46 -5.91 19.25
C GLN A 640 29.70 -5.24 20.39
N GLU A 641 28.41 -5.06 20.27
CA GLU A 641 27.52 -4.40 21.24
C GLU A 641 26.64 -5.37 22.06
N ALA A 642 26.66 -6.68 21.78
CA ALA A 642 25.96 -7.73 22.53
C ALA A 642 26.86 -8.32 23.67
#